data_a066f9a4ba0add2e5e26ba578c825978
#
_entry.id   a066f9a4ba0add2e5e26ba578c825978
#
_cell.length_a   1.000
_cell.length_b   1.000
_cell.length_c   1.000
_cell.angle_alpha   90.00
_cell.angle_beta   90.00
_cell.angle_gamma   90.00
#
_symmetry.space_group_name_H-M   'P 1'
#
loop_
_entity.id
_entity.type
_entity.pdbx_description
1 polymer ?
#
loop_
_entity_poly.entity_id
_entity_poly.type
_entity_poly.pdbx_seq_one_letter_code
_entity_poly.pdbx_strand_id
1 'polypeptide(L)'
;MKLSPALMMLPVALGLGFLVGKQRESASSAETNIEQRNPLESRPAARGPRDSFGGQEVSLASMDDVRALFKRHGASVASAKITLAVNSLGAGEIPALVEMLQQESRENPDRSPRASYTLMAAVFERWAIVDPAASIAFVDACKSRSFQKTAAASCFGALGKVDPDRALLEFEKLPKGEIRETAGRQLVQAISETDPAAACDLLQKETSPGAFSDYYTSEIFAKWAKTDPVAAAARLASMPKDRAGDRSAGMLAANWAQKDPEAALLWAKSLKGEWKSTSTSEVYKVLAREDAAGAWERLKGEPGHLRGKVAGEILEIVADEDPQKAMAMLMSIGSKSEQRIATGSFLQGLGWSNTRLAFEVIDQVKDPATRREYLADQMYYAAWTAPDLLKEQVAKLTDREKIDTSQQVLRGLVSSDPAAAENYFLALPEAQRSSHTLSQMVGQFANLDPKKAFDFAVSLQNPQEQTAAVNGLFSTWGNDDPEAAAAGWKKLPAGQGRLEALDIVASSWCRSDPEAAKAWADSLSGTERARALASVLPALARDHPAAASSQLAALIAAPPDGMGKNLASSAGELAGHWAGDDPAAASAWAATLPDGQSRDTGLAAVSAAWSQYDAIATAGWLGTLPAGSSRDAAIQPLVSHVRDFDPGTAFSWAASISDENDRLNELRQTLQTWRGSDLQAARAALNAAELTAKERKSLGKELE
;
A
#
# COMPACT_ATOMS: atom_id res chain seq x y z
N MET A 1 0.65 -25.05 -2.36
CA MET A 1 0.60 -23.84 -3.20
C MET A 1 0.80 -22.67 -2.28
N LYS A 2 1.90 -21.93 -2.44
CA LYS A 2 2.25 -20.80 -1.57
C LYS A 2 1.49 -19.57 -2.04
N LEU A 3 0.58 -19.05 -1.22
CA LEU A 3 -0.10 -17.77 -1.44
C LEU A 3 0.81 -16.64 -0.92
N SER A 4 0.98 -15.63 -1.75
CA SER A 4 1.82 -14.45 -1.53
C SER A 4 1.20 -13.46 -0.52
N PRO A 5 1.99 -12.74 0.30
CA PRO A 5 1.51 -11.82 1.34
C PRO A 5 0.88 -10.50 0.87
N ALA A 6 0.67 -10.31 -0.44
CA ALA A 6 0.23 -9.02 -1.00
C ALA A 6 -1.27 -8.69 -0.86
N LEU A 7 -2.07 -9.52 -0.16
CA LEU A 7 -3.54 -9.34 -0.08
C LEU A 7 -4.04 -8.68 1.22
N MET A 8 -3.17 -8.12 2.06
CA MET A 8 -3.56 -7.59 3.37
C MET A 8 -3.59 -6.06 3.51
N MET A 9 -3.53 -5.28 2.43
CA MET A 9 -3.50 -3.81 2.53
C MET A 9 -4.59 -3.10 1.72
N LEU A 10 -5.87 -3.52 1.87
CA LEU A 10 -6.95 -2.72 1.29
C LEU A 10 -8.28 -3.00 2.00
N PRO A 11 -8.59 -2.30 3.08
CA PRO A 11 -9.90 -1.68 3.21
C PRO A 11 -9.97 -0.42 4.11
N VAL A 12 -9.13 0.60 3.92
CA VAL A 12 -9.24 1.83 4.75
C VAL A 12 -9.76 3.05 3.96
N ALA A 13 -9.93 2.94 2.65
CA ALA A 13 -10.28 4.10 1.82
C ALA A 13 -11.75 4.22 1.38
N LEU A 14 -12.67 3.35 1.81
CA LEU A 14 -14.07 3.37 1.33
C LEU A 14 -15.14 3.71 2.40
N GLY A 15 -14.75 4.23 3.54
CA GLY A 15 -15.66 4.52 4.67
C GLY A 15 -16.20 5.95 4.80
N LEU A 16 -15.99 6.87 3.86
CA LEU A 16 -16.39 8.28 4.01
C LEU A 16 -17.21 8.85 2.83
N GLY A 17 -18.17 8.10 2.32
CA GLY A 17 -18.98 8.54 1.18
C GLY A 17 -20.51 8.44 1.31
N PHE A 18 -21.05 8.08 2.47
CA PHE A 18 -22.50 7.89 2.58
C PHE A 18 -23.08 8.59 3.82
N LEU A 19 -23.27 9.88 3.74
CA LEU A 19 -24.22 10.63 4.60
C LEU A 19 -24.40 12.07 4.06
N VAL A 20 -25.13 12.25 2.97
CA VAL A 20 -25.99 13.42 2.70
C VAL A 20 -26.92 13.05 1.54
N GLY A 21 -28.21 13.02 1.78
CA GLY A 21 -29.18 12.90 0.70
C GLY A 21 -30.57 12.52 1.11
N LYS A 22 -31.27 13.38 1.83
CA LYS A 22 -32.74 13.44 1.78
C LYS A 22 -33.21 14.84 2.17
N GLN A 23 -33.41 15.65 1.19
CA GLN A 23 -34.53 16.65 1.21
C GLN A 23 -35.00 16.84 -0.22
N ARG A 24 -36.23 16.43 -0.44
CA ARG A 24 -37.06 16.81 -1.59
C ARG A 24 -37.56 18.24 -1.34
N GLU A 25 -37.45 19.08 -2.37
CA GLU A 25 -38.53 20.04 -2.65
C GLU A 25 -38.53 20.43 -4.13
N SER A 26 -39.73 20.51 -4.65
CA SER A 26 -40.16 20.78 -6.01
C SER A 26 -40.04 22.26 -6.35
N ALA A 27 -39.59 22.60 -7.57
CA ALA A 27 -40.07 23.80 -8.28
C ALA A 27 -39.69 23.74 -9.77
N SER A 28 -40.66 23.60 -10.61
CA SER A 28 -41.11 24.48 -11.71
C SER A 28 -40.08 24.93 -12.77
N SER A 29 -40.40 24.51 -13.99
CA SER A 29 -39.94 24.92 -15.30
C SER A 29 -39.78 26.44 -15.51
N ALA A 30 -38.67 26.85 -16.12
CA ALA A 30 -38.62 28.04 -16.99
C ALA A 30 -37.53 27.83 -18.06
N GLU A 31 -37.96 27.71 -19.31
CA GLU A 31 -37.16 27.79 -20.51
C GLU A 31 -36.50 29.15 -20.64
N THR A 32 -35.20 29.22 -20.94
CA THR A 32 -34.64 30.43 -21.59
C THR A 32 -33.44 30.07 -22.47
N ASN A 33 -33.52 30.50 -23.70
CA ASN A 33 -32.64 30.50 -24.83
C ASN A 33 -31.14 30.62 -24.52
N ILE A 34 -30.34 29.77 -25.19
CA ILE A 34 -28.89 29.89 -25.29
C ILE A 34 -28.55 30.55 -26.65
N GLU A 35 -28.17 31.81 -26.59
CA GLU A 35 -27.45 32.48 -27.69
C GLU A 35 -25.94 32.20 -27.57
N GLN A 36 -25.38 31.78 -28.69
CA GLN A 36 -23.95 31.62 -28.90
C GLN A 36 -23.19 32.94 -28.79
N ARG A 37 -22.15 33.03 -27.97
CA ARG A 37 -21.14 34.11 -28.02
C ARG A 37 -19.74 33.56 -27.98
N ASN A 38 -18.96 34.03 -28.95
CA ASN A 38 -17.53 33.81 -29.18
C ASN A 38 -16.66 34.27 -27.99
N PRO A 39 -15.52 33.58 -27.69
CA PRO A 39 -14.55 34.04 -26.73
C PRO A 39 -13.49 34.94 -27.42
N LEU A 40 -12.98 35.89 -26.68
CA LEU A 40 -11.87 36.81 -26.89
C LEU A 40 -12.27 38.29 -27.09
N GLU A 41 -12.51 38.93 -25.97
CA GLU A 41 -12.19 40.35 -25.79
C GLU A 41 -11.87 40.62 -24.31
N SER A 42 -10.68 41.14 -24.09
CA SER A 42 -10.16 41.59 -22.79
C SER A 42 -10.98 42.73 -22.22
N ARG A 43 -11.54 42.56 -21.02
CA ARG A 43 -12.12 43.66 -20.21
C ARG A 43 -11.35 43.79 -18.88
N PRO A 44 -11.18 45.03 -18.38
CA PRO A 44 -10.48 45.29 -17.14
C PRO A 44 -11.28 44.80 -15.93
N ALA A 45 -10.54 44.36 -14.90
CA ALA A 45 -11.04 43.77 -13.67
C ALA A 45 -12.13 44.62 -13.01
N ALA A 46 -13.37 44.12 -13.05
CA ALA A 46 -14.43 44.58 -12.17
C ALA A 46 -14.26 43.89 -10.81
N ARG A 47 -14.24 44.67 -9.75
CA ARG A 47 -14.27 44.20 -8.36
C ARG A 47 -15.47 43.27 -8.18
N GLY A 48 -15.17 41.96 -7.97
CA GLY A 48 -16.18 40.94 -7.65
C GLY A 48 -16.83 41.19 -6.29
N PRO A 49 -17.95 40.52 -6.00
CA PRO A 49 -18.69 40.71 -4.75
C PRO A 49 -17.83 40.28 -3.56
N ARG A 50 -17.81 41.11 -2.53
CA ARG A 50 -17.23 40.85 -1.23
C ARG A 50 -18.04 39.74 -0.57
N ASP A 51 -17.50 38.50 -0.61
CA ASP A 51 -18.14 37.38 0.03
C ASP A 51 -17.93 37.42 1.54
N SER A 52 -19.01 37.16 2.22
CA SER A 52 -19.19 37.11 3.67
C SER A 52 -18.57 35.86 4.31
N PHE A 53 -17.27 35.60 4.13
CA PHE A 53 -16.48 34.78 5.03
C PHE A 53 -15.60 35.72 5.86
N GLY A 54 -15.96 35.88 7.13
CA GLY A 54 -15.43 36.81 8.13
C GLY A 54 -14.01 37.35 7.83
N GLY A 55 -13.93 38.62 7.54
CA GLY A 55 -12.74 39.35 7.10
C GLY A 55 -11.62 39.40 8.13
N GLN A 56 -10.85 38.34 8.26
CA GLN A 56 -9.48 38.40 8.78
C GLN A 56 -8.56 38.00 7.64
N GLU A 57 -7.67 38.91 7.27
CA GLU A 57 -6.54 38.60 6.39
C GLU A 57 -5.77 37.41 6.96
N VAL A 58 -5.54 36.39 6.13
CA VAL A 58 -4.77 35.21 6.50
C VAL A 58 -3.30 35.59 6.43
N SER A 59 -2.64 35.68 7.59
CA SER A 59 -1.18 35.85 7.63
C SER A 59 -0.51 34.51 7.28
N LEU A 60 0.42 34.57 6.35
CA LEU A 60 1.35 33.49 6.00
C LEU A 60 2.81 33.91 6.28
N ALA A 61 3.00 34.87 7.20
CA ALA A 61 4.31 35.43 7.48
C ALA A 61 5.24 34.49 8.26
N SER A 62 4.68 33.49 8.97
CA SER A 62 5.44 32.48 9.70
C SER A 62 4.72 31.13 9.70
N MET A 63 5.46 30.03 9.94
CA MET A 63 4.87 28.70 10.11
C MET A 63 3.98 28.60 11.35
N ASP A 64 4.20 29.43 12.37
CA ASP A 64 3.33 29.48 13.55
C ASP A 64 1.97 30.10 13.21
N ASP A 65 1.89 31.07 12.31
CA ASP A 65 0.62 31.60 11.78
C ASP A 65 -0.15 30.50 11.04
N VAL A 66 0.55 29.74 10.21
CA VAL A 66 -0.05 28.62 9.47
C VAL A 66 -0.58 27.55 10.43
N ARG A 67 0.18 27.17 11.46
CA ARG A 67 -0.27 26.22 12.50
C ARG A 67 -1.47 26.73 13.29
N ALA A 68 -1.49 28.04 13.58
CA ALA A 68 -2.59 28.68 14.29
C ALA A 68 -3.91 28.60 13.49
N LEU A 69 -3.85 28.64 12.14
CA LEU A 69 -5.03 28.42 11.30
C LEU A 69 -5.63 27.02 11.49
N PHE A 70 -4.78 25.98 11.52
CA PHE A 70 -5.24 24.61 11.75
C PHE A 70 -5.85 24.44 13.14
N LYS A 71 -5.21 25.03 14.16
CA LYS A 71 -5.72 24.99 15.54
C LYS A 71 -7.06 25.71 15.70
N ARG A 72 -7.24 26.84 14.99
CA ARG A 72 -8.45 27.69 15.11
C ARG A 72 -9.63 27.19 14.30
N HIS A 73 -9.40 26.64 13.10
CA HIS A 73 -10.46 26.37 12.12
C HIS A 73 -10.61 24.89 11.74
N GLY A 74 -9.72 24.02 12.19
CA GLY A 74 -9.65 22.63 11.73
C GLY A 74 -9.07 22.52 10.31
N ALA A 75 -8.81 21.27 9.90
CA ALA A 75 -8.00 21.00 8.72
C ALA A 75 -8.58 21.49 7.40
N SER A 76 -9.87 21.24 7.13
CA SER A 76 -10.49 21.56 5.84
C SER A 76 -10.60 23.07 5.63
N VAL A 77 -11.01 23.82 6.65
CA VAL A 77 -11.15 25.27 6.57
C VAL A 77 -9.79 25.97 6.51
N ALA A 78 -8.81 25.47 7.28
CA ALA A 78 -7.45 26.00 7.24
C ALA A 78 -6.80 25.79 5.85
N SER A 79 -6.94 24.62 5.26
CA SER A 79 -6.44 24.32 3.90
C SER A 79 -7.07 25.25 2.87
N ALA A 80 -8.40 25.44 2.89
CA ALA A 80 -9.08 26.34 1.97
C ALA A 80 -8.60 27.80 2.11
N LYS A 81 -8.42 28.28 3.34
CA LYS A 81 -7.89 29.65 3.60
C LYS A 81 -6.47 29.82 3.12
N ILE A 82 -5.59 28.85 3.33
CA ILE A 82 -4.20 28.84 2.83
C ILE A 82 -4.21 28.89 1.30
N THR A 83 -4.97 28.01 0.64
CA THR A 83 -5.06 27.99 -0.82
C THR A 83 -5.55 29.32 -1.39
N LEU A 84 -6.56 29.94 -0.79
CA LEU A 84 -7.05 31.25 -1.22
C LEU A 84 -6.00 32.36 -1.05
N ALA A 85 -5.31 32.38 0.09
CA ALA A 85 -4.25 33.37 0.34
C ALA A 85 -3.08 33.21 -0.63
N VAL A 86 -2.62 31.96 -0.86
CA VAL A 86 -1.52 31.67 -1.79
C VAL A 86 -1.93 31.98 -3.24
N ASN A 87 -3.18 31.70 -3.63
CA ASN A 87 -3.65 32.00 -4.99
C ASN A 87 -3.70 33.49 -5.33
N SER A 88 -3.69 34.39 -4.33
CA SER A 88 -3.61 35.83 -4.56
C SER A 88 -2.17 36.33 -4.81
N LEU A 89 -1.15 35.51 -4.56
CA LEU A 89 0.26 35.90 -4.66
C LEU A 89 0.75 35.93 -6.11
N GLY A 90 1.63 36.92 -6.40
CA GLY A 90 2.38 37.01 -7.63
C GLY A 90 3.70 36.22 -7.58
N ALA A 91 4.36 36.05 -8.73
CA ALA A 91 5.60 35.29 -8.82
C ALA A 91 6.72 35.79 -7.90
N GLY A 92 6.80 37.11 -7.65
CA GLY A 92 7.84 37.70 -6.79
C GLY A 92 7.69 37.45 -5.30
N GLU A 93 6.52 37.06 -4.83
CA GLU A 93 6.23 36.83 -3.40
C GLU A 93 6.45 35.37 -2.98
N ILE A 94 6.41 34.45 -3.95
CA ILE A 94 6.51 33.01 -3.70
C ILE A 94 7.87 32.55 -3.16
N PRO A 95 9.03 33.05 -3.65
CA PRO A 95 10.34 32.61 -3.16
C PRO A 95 10.52 32.75 -1.65
N ALA A 96 9.97 33.81 -1.04
CA ALA A 96 10.04 34.00 0.40
C ALA A 96 9.31 32.91 1.20
N LEU A 97 8.15 32.47 0.71
CA LEU A 97 7.41 31.34 1.32
C LEU A 97 8.16 30.01 1.16
N VAL A 98 8.81 29.80 0.02
CA VAL A 98 9.60 28.59 -0.23
C VAL A 98 10.81 28.56 0.70
N GLU A 99 11.48 29.67 0.93
CA GLU A 99 12.59 29.78 1.88
C GLU A 99 12.15 29.48 3.32
N MET A 100 11.02 30.04 3.75
CA MET A 100 10.40 29.73 5.04
C MET A 100 10.10 28.23 5.20
N LEU A 101 9.55 27.59 4.18
CA LEU A 101 9.25 26.15 4.18
C LEU A 101 10.52 25.30 4.22
N GLN A 102 11.58 25.70 3.52
CA GLN A 102 12.87 25.01 3.58
C GLN A 102 13.54 25.16 4.94
N GLN A 103 13.42 26.34 5.57
CA GLN A 103 13.95 26.57 6.92
C GLN A 103 13.18 25.70 7.93
N GLU A 104 11.85 25.69 7.86
CA GLU A 104 11.01 24.84 8.71
C GLU A 104 11.37 23.36 8.58
N SER A 105 11.56 22.87 7.36
CA SER A 105 11.93 21.47 7.11
C SER A 105 13.29 21.09 7.71
N ARG A 106 14.20 22.05 7.84
CA ARG A 106 15.54 21.85 8.45
C ARG A 106 15.51 21.90 9.97
N GLU A 107 14.74 22.87 10.53
CA GLU A 107 14.75 23.17 11.96
C GLU A 107 13.75 22.33 12.76
N ASN A 108 12.65 21.92 12.13
CA ASN A 108 11.52 21.26 12.80
C ASN A 108 10.96 20.10 11.94
N PRO A 109 11.73 19.05 11.62
CA PRO A 109 11.30 18.00 10.69
C PRO A 109 10.03 17.27 11.17
N ASP A 110 9.79 17.16 12.48
CA ASP A 110 8.68 16.42 13.08
C ASP A 110 7.52 17.29 13.57
N ARG A 111 7.63 18.62 13.46
CA ARG A 111 6.67 19.57 14.02
C ARG A 111 5.54 19.91 13.04
N SER A 112 4.36 19.31 13.22
CA SER A 112 3.13 19.59 12.45
C SER A 112 3.26 19.36 10.93
N PRO A 113 3.58 18.15 10.48
CA PRO A 113 3.82 17.85 9.07
C PRO A 113 2.65 18.27 8.17
N ARG A 114 1.40 18.18 8.66
CA ARG A 114 0.20 18.52 7.89
C ARG A 114 0.14 20.01 7.50
N ALA A 115 0.50 20.92 8.39
CA ALA A 115 0.47 22.36 8.11
C ALA A 115 1.53 22.71 7.04
N SER A 116 2.74 22.18 7.19
CA SER A 116 3.85 22.37 6.25
C SER A 116 3.53 21.79 4.88
N TYR A 117 3.01 20.56 4.81
CA TYR A 117 2.63 19.95 3.54
C TYR A 117 1.48 20.68 2.84
N THR A 118 0.48 21.19 3.57
CA THR A 118 -0.63 21.93 2.96
C THR A 118 -0.15 23.24 2.35
N LEU A 119 0.66 24.00 3.09
CA LEU A 119 1.21 25.25 2.57
C LEU A 119 2.16 24.98 1.39
N MET A 120 3.03 23.99 1.49
CA MET A 120 3.97 23.62 0.43
C MET A 120 3.24 23.23 -0.86
N ALA A 121 2.20 22.39 -0.78
CA ALA A 121 1.40 22.02 -1.95
C ALA A 121 0.81 23.28 -2.61
N ALA A 122 0.12 24.14 -1.85
CA ALA A 122 -0.49 25.35 -2.38
C ALA A 122 0.54 26.31 -3.02
N VAL A 123 1.69 26.49 -2.39
CA VAL A 123 2.76 27.37 -2.88
C VAL A 123 3.33 26.85 -4.21
N PHE A 124 3.65 25.55 -4.32
CA PHE A 124 4.19 25.00 -5.55
C PHE A 124 3.16 24.88 -6.66
N GLU A 125 1.89 24.59 -6.33
CA GLU A 125 0.79 24.65 -7.30
C GLU A 125 0.66 26.08 -7.90
N ARG A 126 0.67 27.09 -7.05
CA ARG A 126 0.60 28.48 -7.51
C ARG A 126 1.83 28.88 -8.31
N TRP A 127 3.02 28.50 -7.85
CA TRP A 127 4.28 28.83 -8.54
C TRP A 127 4.35 28.24 -9.94
N ALA A 128 3.93 26.99 -10.09
CA ALA A 128 3.85 26.32 -11.39
C ALA A 128 2.91 27.02 -12.39
N ILE A 129 1.90 27.73 -11.89
CA ILE A 129 0.96 28.49 -12.72
C ILE A 129 1.51 29.86 -13.10
N VAL A 130 2.12 30.60 -12.14
CA VAL A 130 2.54 31.99 -12.37
C VAL A 130 3.95 32.11 -12.95
N ASP A 131 4.84 31.17 -12.62
CA ASP A 131 6.20 31.07 -13.18
C ASP A 131 6.65 29.61 -13.26
N PRO A 132 6.16 28.86 -14.28
CA PRO A 132 6.52 27.46 -14.47
C PRO A 132 8.03 27.19 -14.60
N ALA A 133 8.76 28.12 -15.22
CA ALA A 133 10.19 27.93 -15.44
C ALA A 133 10.97 27.97 -14.11
N ALA A 134 10.68 28.96 -13.27
CA ALA A 134 11.33 29.07 -11.97
C ALA A 134 10.95 27.92 -11.01
N SER A 135 9.68 27.48 -11.03
CA SER A 135 9.24 26.36 -10.20
C SER A 135 9.92 25.04 -10.55
N ILE A 136 10.11 24.74 -11.84
CA ILE A 136 10.80 23.54 -12.32
C ILE A 136 12.31 23.63 -12.03
N ALA A 137 12.93 24.77 -12.32
CA ALA A 137 14.34 24.99 -11.99
C ALA A 137 14.62 24.80 -10.49
N PHE A 138 13.68 25.20 -9.64
CA PHE A 138 13.78 24.94 -8.20
C PHE A 138 13.71 23.46 -7.88
N VAL A 139 12.79 22.70 -8.49
CA VAL A 139 12.69 21.24 -8.29
C VAL A 139 14.01 20.56 -8.64
N ASP A 140 14.66 20.96 -9.73
CA ASP A 140 15.95 20.39 -10.16
C ASP A 140 17.10 20.75 -9.21
N ALA A 141 17.09 21.97 -8.65
CA ALA A 141 18.13 22.46 -7.77
C ALA A 141 17.96 22.06 -6.28
N CYS A 142 16.82 21.50 -5.91
CA CYS A 142 16.47 21.21 -4.52
C CYS A 142 17.30 20.05 -3.95
N LYS A 143 18.01 20.29 -2.84
CA LYS A 143 18.88 19.29 -2.19
C LYS A 143 18.13 18.34 -1.25
N SER A 144 17.02 18.78 -0.66
CA SER A 144 16.18 17.96 0.22
C SER A 144 15.26 17.08 -0.61
N ARG A 145 15.47 15.77 -0.61
CA ARG A 145 14.73 14.81 -1.43
C ARG A 145 13.24 14.76 -1.10
N SER A 146 12.90 14.80 0.19
CA SER A 146 11.49 14.82 0.63
C SER A 146 10.78 16.09 0.16
N PHE A 147 11.45 17.24 0.28
CA PHE A 147 10.95 18.52 -0.18
C PHE A 147 10.82 18.55 -1.72
N GLN A 148 11.84 18.06 -2.42
CA GLN A 148 11.86 17.95 -3.89
C GLN A 148 10.68 17.11 -4.44
N LYS A 149 10.38 15.98 -3.80
CA LYS A 149 9.24 15.14 -4.17
C LYS A 149 7.91 15.90 -4.12
N THR A 150 7.65 16.57 -3.01
CA THR A 150 6.39 17.31 -2.82
C THR A 150 6.31 18.48 -3.79
N ALA A 151 7.42 19.21 -3.99
CA ALA A 151 7.50 20.28 -4.96
C ALA A 151 7.21 19.78 -6.39
N ALA A 152 7.86 18.69 -6.82
CA ALA A 152 7.64 18.08 -8.12
C ALA A 152 6.19 17.63 -8.32
N ALA A 153 5.63 16.92 -7.33
CA ALA A 153 4.25 16.49 -7.36
C ALA A 153 3.28 17.66 -7.57
N SER A 154 3.40 18.71 -6.77
CA SER A 154 2.52 19.88 -6.84
C SER A 154 2.70 20.67 -8.14
N CYS A 155 3.95 20.89 -8.57
CA CYS A 155 4.26 21.62 -9.80
C CYS A 155 3.67 20.90 -11.04
N PHE A 156 3.95 19.61 -11.21
CA PHE A 156 3.50 18.87 -12.38
C PHE A 156 2.00 18.61 -12.36
N GLY A 157 1.40 18.42 -11.18
CA GLY A 157 -0.05 18.33 -11.03
C GLY A 157 -0.78 19.61 -11.41
N ALA A 158 -0.26 20.78 -11.04
CA ALA A 158 -0.84 22.07 -11.39
C ALA A 158 -0.60 22.43 -12.87
N LEU A 159 0.63 22.25 -13.35
CA LEU A 159 0.98 22.57 -14.73
C LEU A 159 0.21 21.66 -15.71
N GLY A 160 0.04 20.37 -15.39
CA GLY A 160 -0.74 19.44 -16.20
C GLY A 160 -2.21 19.81 -16.38
N LYS A 161 -2.79 20.57 -15.44
CA LYS A 161 -4.16 21.10 -15.54
C LYS A 161 -4.25 22.35 -16.41
N VAL A 162 -3.21 23.19 -16.42
CA VAL A 162 -3.23 24.52 -17.05
C VAL A 162 -2.60 24.49 -18.45
N ASP A 163 -1.49 23.76 -18.60
CA ASP A 163 -0.72 23.63 -19.84
C ASP A 163 -0.15 22.23 -19.96
N PRO A 164 -0.98 21.24 -20.36
CA PRO A 164 -0.59 19.83 -20.46
C PRO A 164 0.63 19.60 -21.38
N ASP A 165 0.69 20.29 -22.49
CA ASP A 165 1.76 20.11 -23.49
C ASP A 165 3.11 20.52 -22.91
N ARG A 166 3.14 21.66 -22.23
CA ARG A 166 4.33 22.14 -21.54
C ARG A 166 4.71 21.22 -20.38
N ALA A 167 3.72 20.74 -19.62
CA ALA A 167 3.97 19.82 -18.52
C ALA A 167 4.63 18.52 -19.01
N LEU A 168 4.17 17.95 -20.10
CA LEU A 168 4.76 16.77 -20.73
C LEU A 168 6.19 17.04 -21.21
N LEU A 169 6.41 18.19 -21.88
CA LEU A 169 7.74 18.58 -22.38
C LEU A 169 8.76 18.72 -21.24
N GLU A 170 8.39 19.36 -20.15
CA GLU A 170 9.26 19.53 -18.98
C GLU A 170 9.45 18.22 -18.21
N PHE A 171 8.41 17.40 -18.14
CA PHE A 171 8.48 16.08 -17.52
C PHE A 171 9.51 15.15 -18.21
N GLU A 172 9.59 15.18 -19.51
CA GLU A 172 10.56 14.38 -20.28
C GLU A 172 12.02 14.70 -19.93
N LYS A 173 12.31 15.92 -19.45
CA LYS A 173 13.66 16.34 -19.03
C LYS A 173 14.06 15.81 -17.67
N LEU A 174 13.10 15.38 -16.82
CA LEU A 174 13.40 14.87 -15.49
C LEU A 174 14.21 13.56 -15.59
N PRO A 175 15.25 13.41 -14.77
CA PRO A 175 16.01 12.17 -14.69
C PRO A 175 15.14 11.03 -14.17
N LYS A 176 15.40 9.80 -14.61
CA LYS A 176 14.70 8.61 -14.09
C LYS A 176 14.92 8.48 -12.59
N GLY A 177 13.87 8.08 -11.86
CA GLY A 177 13.90 7.86 -10.42
C GLY A 177 12.64 8.36 -9.72
N GLU A 178 12.65 8.32 -8.42
CA GLU A 178 11.50 8.55 -7.54
C GLU A 178 10.82 9.91 -7.72
N ILE A 179 11.60 10.97 -8.03
CA ILE A 179 11.06 12.31 -8.30
C ILE A 179 10.23 12.30 -9.58
N ARG A 180 10.77 11.70 -10.66
CA ARG A 180 10.06 11.54 -11.93
C ARG A 180 8.80 10.68 -11.76
N GLU A 181 8.87 9.59 -11.02
CA GLU A 181 7.70 8.76 -10.74
C GLU A 181 6.61 9.53 -9.97
N THR A 182 7.01 10.33 -8.98
CA THR A 182 6.08 11.13 -8.18
C THR A 182 5.45 12.25 -9.00
N ALA A 183 6.23 12.97 -9.80
CA ALA A 183 5.75 13.97 -10.73
C ALA A 183 4.83 13.35 -11.80
N GLY A 184 5.22 12.21 -12.37
CA GLY A 184 4.46 11.48 -13.38
C GLY A 184 3.07 11.05 -12.91
N ARG A 185 2.96 10.57 -11.68
CA ARG A 185 1.67 10.22 -11.07
C ARG A 185 0.71 11.41 -11.02
N GLN A 186 1.19 12.57 -10.58
CA GLN A 186 0.37 13.78 -10.50
C GLN A 186 0.04 14.33 -11.88
N LEU A 187 0.98 14.26 -12.81
CA LEU A 187 0.76 14.66 -14.19
C LEU A 187 -0.28 13.78 -14.88
N VAL A 188 -0.20 12.45 -14.76
CA VAL A 188 -1.21 11.50 -15.27
C VAL A 188 -2.59 11.86 -14.75
N GLN A 189 -2.71 12.10 -13.44
CA GLN A 189 -3.98 12.47 -12.82
C GLN A 189 -4.51 13.80 -13.38
N ALA A 190 -3.63 14.78 -13.56
CA ALA A 190 -3.99 16.11 -14.06
C ALA A 190 -4.49 16.08 -15.51
N ILE A 191 -3.76 15.40 -16.41
CA ILE A 191 -4.13 15.35 -17.83
C ILE A 191 -5.23 14.34 -18.14
N SER A 192 -5.56 13.42 -17.21
CA SER A 192 -6.61 12.40 -17.44
C SER A 192 -8.01 12.97 -17.70
N GLU A 193 -8.24 14.22 -17.37
CA GLU A 193 -9.52 14.89 -17.58
C GLU A 193 -9.62 15.59 -18.95
N THR A 194 -8.48 16.03 -19.49
CA THR A 194 -8.39 16.78 -20.76
C THR A 194 -7.94 15.91 -21.92
N ASP A 195 -6.95 15.04 -21.70
CA ASP A 195 -6.43 14.08 -22.67
C ASP A 195 -6.17 12.72 -22.02
N PRO A 196 -7.22 11.89 -21.87
CA PRO A 196 -7.09 10.57 -21.27
C PRO A 196 -6.23 9.60 -22.10
N ALA A 197 -6.07 9.83 -23.39
CA ALA A 197 -5.18 9.01 -24.23
C ALA A 197 -3.71 9.25 -23.88
N ALA A 198 -3.30 10.52 -23.81
CA ALA A 198 -1.95 10.90 -23.38
C ALA A 198 -1.68 10.47 -21.92
N ALA A 199 -2.68 10.53 -21.04
CA ALA A 199 -2.56 10.02 -19.67
C ALA A 199 -2.26 8.52 -19.64
N CYS A 200 -2.93 7.71 -20.47
CA CYS A 200 -2.66 6.27 -20.60
C CYS A 200 -1.26 6.01 -21.14
N ASP A 201 -0.81 6.75 -22.15
CA ASP A 201 0.51 6.57 -22.75
C ASP A 201 1.62 6.91 -21.76
N LEU A 202 1.46 8.01 -21.04
CA LEU A 202 2.40 8.42 -19.98
C LEU A 202 2.46 7.38 -18.86
N LEU A 203 1.31 6.89 -18.38
CA LEU A 203 1.24 5.89 -17.34
C LEU A 203 1.94 4.58 -17.74
N GLN A 204 1.73 4.11 -18.96
CA GLN A 204 2.38 2.90 -19.47
C GLN A 204 3.90 3.05 -19.63
N LYS A 205 4.37 4.26 -19.99
CA LYS A 205 5.79 4.56 -20.18
C LYS A 205 6.56 4.66 -18.85
N GLU A 206 5.94 5.22 -17.83
CA GLU A 206 6.62 5.66 -16.62
C GLU A 206 6.39 4.78 -15.40
N THR A 207 5.42 3.85 -15.43
CA THR A 207 5.13 2.98 -14.28
C THR A 207 5.40 1.52 -14.60
N SER A 208 6.05 0.83 -13.65
CA SER A 208 6.12 -0.63 -13.68
C SER A 208 4.73 -1.23 -13.44
N PRO A 209 4.40 -2.40 -14.05
CA PRO A 209 3.14 -3.08 -13.80
C PRO A 209 2.95 -3.38 -12.31
N GLY A 210 1.77 -3.05 -11.77
CA GLY A 210 1.43 -3.33 -10.37
C GLY A 210 0.12 -2.66 -9.94
N ALA A 211 -0.31 -2.94 -8.71
CA ALA A 211 -1.61 -2.50 -8.18
C ALA A 211 -1.87 -0.99 -8.31
N PHE A 212 -0.82 -0.18 -8.27
CA PHE A 212 -0.90 1.26 -8.42
C PHE A 212 -1.21 1.67 -9.87
N SER A 213 -0.46 1.14 -10.84
CA SER A 213 -0.69 1.36 -12.27
C SER A 213 -2.10 0.90 -12.66
N ASP A 214 -2.53 -0.27 -12.16
CA ASP A 214 -3.85 -0.85 -12.42
C ASP A 214 -5.00 0.05 -11.95
N TYR A 215 -4.84 0.67 -10.78
CA TYR A 215 -5.84 1.59 -10.23
C TYR A 215 -6.01 2.83 -11.11
N TYR A 216 -4.91 3.54 -11.42
CA TYR A 216 -4.99 4.77 -12.22
C TYR A 216 -5.45 4.51 -13.65
N THR A 217 -5.04 3.40 -14.26
CA THR A 217 -5.54 3.00 -15.57
C THR A 217 -7.06 2.88 -15.56
N SER A 218 -7.61 2.15 -14.59
CA SER A 218 -9.06 1.98 -14.51
C SER A 218 -9.82 3.29 -14.23
N GLU A 219 -9.25 4.22 -13.46
CA GLU A 219 -9.82 5.55 -13.22
C GLU A 219 -9.87 6.40 -14.50
N ILE A 220 -8.79 6.37 -15.31
CA ILE A 220 -8.76 7.07 -16.60
C ILE A 220 -9.90 6.56 -17.49
N PHE A 221 -10.05 5.23 -17.62
CA PHE A 221 -11.12 4.65 -18.43
C PHE A 221 -12.53 4.96 -17.88
N ALA A 222 -12.70 5.02 -16.57
CA ALA A 222 -13.97 5.41 -15.95
C ALA A 222 -14.37 6.86 -16.30
N LYS A 223 -13.43 7.78 -16.29
CA LYS A 223 -13.64 9.18 -16.68
C LYS A 223 -13.87 9.31 -18.19
N TRP A 224 -13.01 8.66 -18.97
CA TRP A 224 -13.11 8.69 -20.43
C TRP A 224 -14.42 8.14 -20.97
N ALA A 225 -14.95 7.07 -20.36
CA ALA A 225 -16.25 6.52 -20.69
C ALA A 225 -17.42 7.52 -20.55
N LYS A 226 -17.27 8.53 -19.69
CA LYS A 226 -18.29 9.58 -19.52
C LYS A 226 -18.29 10.61 -20.65
N THR A 227 -17.18 10.79 -21.35
CA THR A 227 -17.02 11.77 -22.43
C THR A 227 -17.08 11.11 -23.80
N ASP A 228 -16.23 10.13 -24.06
CA ASP A 228 -16.15 9.38 -25.31
C ASP A 228 -15.89 7.90 -25.06
N PRO A 229 -16.93 7.09 -24.81
CA PRO A 229 -16.80 5.68 -24.55
C PRO A 229 -16.28 4.87 -25.75
N VAL A 230 -16.49 5.35 -26.98
CA VAL A 230 -16.04 4.66 -28.20
C VAL A 230 -14.55 4.79 -28.37
N ALA A 231 -13.99 5.98 -28.17
CA ALA A 231 -12.54 6.18 -28.20
C ALA A 231 -11.85 5.42 -27.05
N ALA A 232 -12.44 5.42 -25.85
CA ALA A 232 -11.98 4.64 -24.70
C ALA A 232 -11.95 3.12 -25.04
N ALA A 233 -13.01 2.59 -25.64
CA ALA A 233 -13.08 1.18 -26.05
C ALA A 233 -12.02 0.81 -27.10
N ALA A 234 -11.78 1.69 -28.07
CA ALA A 234 -10.74 1.51 -29.09
C ALA A 234 -9.33 1.47 -28.47
N ARG A 235 -9.04 2.37 -27.49
CA ARG A 235 -7.78 2.38 -26.77
C ARG A 235 -7.61 1.13 -25.90
N LEU A 236 -8.64 0.72 -25.18
CA LEU A 236 -8.63 -0.49 -24.35
C LEU A 236 -8.29 -1.73 -25.19
N ALA A 237 -8.80 -1.84 -26.42
CA ALA A 237 -8.55 -2.97 -27.32
C ALA A 237 -7.04 -3.16 -27.65
N SER A 238 -6.23 -2.10 -27.54
CA SER A 238 -4.77 -2.12 -27.76
C SER A 238 -3.96 -2.44 -26.49
N MET A 239 -4.61 -2.57 -25.33
CA MET A 239 -3.94 -2.82 -24.06
C MET A 239 -3.67 -4.31 -23.82
N PRO A 240 -2.68 -4.66 -22.97
CA PRO A 240 -2.48 -6.02 -22.48
C PRO A 240 -3.73 -6.58 -21.82
N LYS A 241 -3.98 -7.88 -22.00
CA LYS A 241 -5.07 -8.59 -21.33
C LYS A 241 -4.60 -9.08 -19.96
N ASP A 242 -4.45 -8.16 -19.07
CA ASP A 242 -4.04 -8.36 -17.69
C ASP A 242 -5.12 -7.84 -16.72
N ARG A 243 -4.81 -7.87 -15.43
CA ARG A 243 -5.73 -7.43 -14.38
C ARG A 243 -6.14 -5.95 -14.50
N ALA A 244 -5.23 -5.09 -14.98
CA ALA A 244 -5.53 -3.68 -15.22
C ALA A 244 -6.53 -3.52 -16.36
N GLY A 245 -6.35 -4.27 -17.45
CA GLY A 245 -7.27 -4.32 -18.58
C GLY A 245 -8.65 -4.84 -18.19
N ASP A 246 -8.73 -5.91 -17.38
CA ASP A 246 -10.01 -6.46 -16.89
C ASP A 246 -10.80 -5.43 -16.09
N ARG A 247 -10.14 -4.75 -15.16
CA ARG A 247 -10.75 -3.71 -14.33
C ARG A 247 -11.18 -2.50 -15.17
N SER A 248 -10.33 -2.08 -16.11
CA SER A 248 -10.64 -0.96 -17.01
C SER A 248 -11.83 -1.26 -17.92
N ALA A 249 -11.94 -2.50 -18.42
CA ALA A 249 -13.10 -2.93 -19.21
C ALA A 249 -14.41 -2.86 -18.41
N GLY A 250 -14.39 -3.30 -17.15
CA GLY A 250 -15.53 -3.19 -16.24
C GLY A 250 -15.93 -1.73 -15.98
N MET A 251 -14.96 -0.87 -15.64
CA MET A 251 -15.20 0.54 -15.36
C MET A 251 -15.72 1.30 -16.59
N LEU A 252 -15.17 1.01 -17.76
CA LEU A 252 -15.67 1.54 -19.04
C LEU A 252 -17.11 1.12 -19.27
N ALA A 253 -17.43 -0.17 -19.14
CA ALA A 253 -18.75 -0.73 -19.33
C ALA A 253 -19.78 -0.09 -18.39
N ALA A 254 -19.48 0.00 -17.10
CA ALA A 254 -20.37 0.57 -16.08
C ALA A 254 -20.68 2.05 -16.35
N ASN A 255 -19.66 2.87 -16.69
CA ASN A 255 -19.88 4.29 -16.95
C ASN A 255 -20.55 4.55 -18.32
N TRP A 256 -20.26 3.73 -19.32
CA TRP A 256 -20.97 3.78 -20.60
C TRP A 256 -22.45 3.44 -20.43
N ALA A 257 -22.76 2.36 -19.70
CA ALA A 257 -24.12 1.89 -19.47
C ALA A 257 -25.02 2.90 -18.75
N GLN A 258 -24.46 3.83 -17.96
CA GLN A 258 -25.22 4.92 -17.35
C GLN A 258 -25.82 5.89 -18.36
N LYS A 259 -25.26 5.96 -19.58
CA LYS A 259 -25.75 6.84 -20.67
C LYS A 259 -26.48 6.08 -21.75
N ASP A 260 -25.93 4.94 -22.13
CA ASP A 260 -26.45 4.08 -23.21
C ASP A 260 -26.19 2.61 -22.87
N PRO A 261 -27.08 1.97 -22.10
CA PRO A 261 -26.89 0.59 -21.66
C PRO A 261 -26.94 -0.43 -22.84
N GLU A 262 -27.67 -0.11 -23.92
CA GLU A 262 -27.75 -1.01 -25.07
C GLU A 262 -26.43 -1.02 -25.86
N ALA A 263 -25.87 0.16 -26.14
CA ALA A 263 -24.56 0.26 -26.80
C ALA A 263 -23.45 -0.36 -25.96
N ALA A 264 -23.44 -0.11 -24.62
CA ALA A 264 -22.52 -0.71 -23.68
C ALA A 264 -22.61 -2.25 -23.68
N LEU A 265 -23.83 -2.80 -23.68
CA LEU A 265 -24.06 -4.25 -23.71
C LEU A 265 -23.60 -4.88 -25.02
N LEU A 266 -23.88 -4.22 -26.15
CA LEU A 266 -23.44 -4.66 -27.46
C LEU A 266 -21.90 -4.72 -27.54
N TRP A 267 -21.24 -3.67 -27.05
CA TRP A 267 -19.78 -3.62 -26.97
C TRP A 267 -19.24 -4.70 -26.02
N ALA A 268 -19.76 -4.84 -24.82
CA ALA A 268 -19.34 -5.84 -23.84
C ALA A 268 -19.43 -7.27 -24.43
N LYS A 269 -20.52 -7.59 -25.16
CA LYS A 269 -20.72 -8.87 -25.83
C LYS A 269 -19.74 -9.12 -26.97
N SER A 270 -19.21 -8.09 -27.61
CA SER A 270 -18.19 -8.19 -28.65
C SER A 270 -16.81 -8.58 -28.13
N LEU A 271 -16.55 -8.41 -26.83
CA LEU A 271 -15.30 -8.74 -26.17
C LEU A 271 -15.12 -10.27 -26.04
N LYS A 272 -13.91 -10.71 -25.64
CA LYS A 272 -13.57 -12.12 -25.42
C LYS A 272 -12.99 -12.35 -24.03
N GLY A 273 -13.12 -13.58 -23.52
CA GLY A 273 -12.54 -13.97 -22.24
C GLY A 273 -13.13 -13.21 -21.05
N GLU A 274 -12.29 -12.89 -20.07
CA GLU A 274 -12.68 -12.21 -18.82
C GLU A 274 -13.25 -10.83 -19.08
N TRP A 275 -12.71 -10.08 -20.03
CA TRP A 275 -13.23 -8.75 -20.40
C TRP A 275 -14.71 -8.79 -20.78
N LYS A 276 -15.14 -9.81 -21.55
CA LYS A 276 -16.56 -10.01 -21.86
C LYS A 276 -17.36 -10.25 -20.59
N SER A 277 -16.90 -11.15 -19.75
CA SER A 277 -17.61 -11.53 -18.52
C SER A 277 -17.76 -10.32 -17.58
N THR A 278 -16.66 -9.64 -17.28
CA THR A 278 -16.66 -8.47 -16.37
C THR A 278 -17.49 -7.32 -16.92
N SER A 279 -17.26 -6.94 -18.19
CA SER A 279 -18.01 -5.83 -18.80
C SER A 279 -19.49 -6.10 -18.89
N THR A 280 -19.90 -7.33 -19.28
CA THR A 280 -21.32 -7.68 -19.36
C THR A 280 -21.97 -7.66 -17.98
N SER A 281 -21.30 -8.17 -16.94
CA SER A 281 -21.74 -8.12 -15.55
C SER A 281 -21.99 -6.68 -15.09
N GLU A 282 -21.05 -5.78 -15.33
CA GLU A 282 -21.18 -4.37 -14.93
C GLU A 282 -22.35 -3.65 -15.65
N VAL A 283 -22.59 -3.95 -16.93
CA VAL A 283 -23.78 -3.41 -17.64
C VAL A 283 -25.07 -3.94 -17.02
N TYR A 284 -25.16 -5.22 -16.71
CA TYR A 284 -26.36 -5.79 -16.08
C TYR A 284 -26.61 -5.20 -14.67
N LYS A 285 -25.59 -4.84 -13.91
CA LYS A 285 -25.78 -4.11 -12.64
C LYS A 285 -26.47 -2.76 -12.85
N VAL A 286 -26.08 -2.03 -13.89
CA VAL A 286 -26.73 -0.75 -14.22
C VAL A 286 -28.18 -0.98 -14.64
N LEU A 287 -28.42 -1.91 -15.55
CA LEU A 287 -29.78 -2.29 -15.98
C LEU A 287 -30.67 -2.73 -14.82
N ALA A 288 -30.14 -3.52 -13.88
CA ALA A 288 -30.89 -4.02 -12.76
C ALA A 288 -31.28 -2.93 -11.73
N ARG A 289 -30.49 -1.88 -11.59
CA ARG A 289 -30.83 -0.73 -10.76
C ARG A 289 -31.98 0.09 -11.32
N GLU A 290 -32.14 0.09 -12.65
CA GLU A 290 -33.24 0.75 -13.33
C GLU A 290 -34.48 -0.13 -13.42
N ASP A 291 -34.33 -1.39 -13.84
CA ASP A 291 -35.38 -2.40 -13.97
C ASP A 291 -34.82 -3.80 -13.70
N ALA A 292 -34.83 -4.24 -12.46
CA ALA A 292 -34.35 -5.56 -12.06
C ALA A 292 -35.11 -6.72 -12.72
N ALA A 293 -36.42 -6.57 -12.94
CA ALA A 293 -37.25 -7.59 -13.58
C ALA A 293 -36.91 -7.72 -15.07
N GLY A 294 -36.78 -6.62 -15.78
CA GLY A 294 -36.35 -6.62 -17.19
C GLY A 294 -34.93 -7.12 -17.35
N ALA A 295 -34.00 -6.77 -16.46
CA ALA A 295 -32.62 -7.31 -16.46
C ALA A 295 -32.61 -8.82 -16.25
N TRP A 296 -33.43 -9.35 -15.34
CA TRP A 296 -33.57 -10.79 -15.09
C TRP A 296 -34.09 -11.56 -16.32
N GLU A 297 -35.11 -11.02 -17.00
CA GLU A 297 -35.63 -11.66 -18.21
C GLU A 297 -34.60 -11.64 -19.35
N ARG A 298 -33.87 -10.55 -19.55
CA ARG A 298 -32.80 -10.45 -20.55
C ARG A 298 -31.64 -11.43 -20.26
N LEU A 299 -31.36 -11.67 -18.98
CA LEU A 299 -30.30 -12.58 -18.54
C LEU A 299 -30.51 -14.02 -19.03
N LYS A 300 -31.75 -14.46 -19.24
CA LYS A 300 -32.07 -15.83 -19.74
C LYS A 300 -31.43 -16.10 -21.09
N GLY A 301 -31.13 -15.09 -21.89
CA GLY A 301 -30.46 -15.20 -23.19
C GLY A 301 -28.93 -15.32 -23.11
N GLU A 302 -28.31 -15.18 -21.94
CA GLU A 302 -26.86 -15.22 -21.79
C GLU A 302 -26.33 -16.66 -21.58
N PRO A 303 -25.01 -16.91 -21.84
CA PRO A 303 -24.38 -18.19 -21.55
C PRO A 303 -24.46 -18.56 -20.06
N GLY A 304 -24.60 -19.85 -19.72
CA GLY A 304 -24.88 -20.32 -18.36
C GLY A 304 -23.88 -19.88 -17.29
N HIS A 305 -22.58 -19.86 -17.60
CA HIS A 305 -21.56 -19.40 -16.67
C HIS A 305 -21.69 -17.90 -16.34
N LEU A 306 -22.09 -17.08 -17.33
CA LEU A 306 -22.35 -15.64 -17.13
C LEU A 306 -23.68 -15.42 -16.42
N ARG A 307 -24.72 -16.20 -16.78
CA ARG A 307 -26.02 -16.14 -16.09
C ARG A 307 -25.88 -16.32 -14.59
N GLY A 308 -25.15 -17.34 -14.14
CA GLY A 308 -24.95 -17.59 -12.71
C GLY A 308 -24.33 -16.40 -11.97
N LYS A 309 -23.27 -15.83 -12.52
CA LYS A 309 -22.59 -14.68 -11.91
C LYS A 309 -23.49 -13.44 -11.86
N VAL A 310 -24.05 -13.05 -13.00
CA VAL A 310 -24.90 -11.86 -13.12
C VAL A 310 -26.20 -12.02 -12.32
N ALA A 311 -26.77 -13.23 -12.26
CA ALA A 311 -27.95 -13.50 -11.44
C ALA A 311 -27.71 -13.14 -9.97
N GLY A 312 -26.55 -13.51 -9.39
CA GLY A 312 -26.21 -13.16 -8.01
C GLY A 312 -26.19 -11.64 -7.78
N GLU A 313 -25.65 -10.88 -8.72
CA GLU A 313 -25.56 -9.42 -8.65
C GLU A 313 -26.94 -8.75 -8.80
N ILE A 314 -27.83 -9.27 -9.65
CA ILE A 314 -29.21 -8.80 -9.74
C ILE A 314 -30.00 -9.12 -8.46
N LEU A 315 -29.79 -10.32 -7.89
CA LEU A 315 -30.42 -10.73 -6.65
C LEU A 315 -30.05 -9.85 -5.47
N GLU A 316 -28.81 -9.36 -5.40
CA GLU A 316 -28.37 -8.39 -4.41
C GLU A 316 -29.22 -7.10 -4.49
N ILE A 317 -29.36 -6.55 -5.71
CA ILE A 317 -30.16 -5.34 -5.93
C ILE A 317 -31.64 -5.56 -5.58
N VAL A 318 -32.20 -6.72 -5.95
CA VAL A 318 -33.58 -7.06 -5.59
C VAL A 318 -33.75 -7.23 -4.07
N ALA A 319 -32.73 -7.76 -3.38
CA ALA A 319 -32.78 -8.02 -1.95
C ALA A 319 -32.77 -6.73 -1.10
N ASP A 320 -32.28 -5.63 -1.62
CA ASP A 320 -32.37 -4.33 -0.96
C ASP A 320 -33.81 -3.83 -0.82
N GLU A 321 -34.68 -4.22 -1.78
CA GLU A 321 -36.11 -3.83 -1.78
C GLU A 321 -37.00 -4.94 -1.21
N ASP A 322 -36.76 -6.19 -1.64
CA ASP A 322 -37.58 -7.38 -1.29
C ASP A 322 -36.71 -8.64 -1.14
N PRO A 323 -36.19 -8.92 0.06
CA PRO A 323 -35.37 -10.09 0.35
C PRO A 323 -36.05 -11.42 0.00
N GLN A 324 -37.38 -11.54 0.22
CA GLN A 324 -38.12 -12.76 -0.04
C GLN A 324 -38.26 -13.03 -1.56
N LYS A 325 -38.45 -11.97 -2.34
CA LYS A 325 -38.45 -12.05 -3.80
C LYS A 325 -37.10 -12.49 -4.34
N ALA A 326 -36.00 -11.92 -3.82
CA ALA A 326 -34.66 -12.33 -4.20
C ALA A 326 -34.40 -13.81 -3.92
N MET A 327 -34.81 -14.31 -2.75
CA MET A 327 -34.74 -15.72 -2.39
C MET A 327 -35.56 -16.59 -3.34
N ALA A 328 -36.80 -16.22 -3.64
CA ALA A 328 -37.66 -16.98 -4.58
C ALA A 328 -37.04 -16.99 -5.98
N MET A 329 -36.48 -15.89 -6.45
CA MET A 329 -35.76 -15.81 -7.73
C MET A 329 -34.53 -16.75 -7.75
N LEU A 330 -33.72 -16.77 -6.70
CA LEU A 330 -32.58 -17.67 -6.58
C LEU A 330 -33.01 -19.14 -6.67
N MET A 331 -34.07 -19.51 -5.96
CA MET A 331 -34.60 -20.90 -5.98
C MET A 331 -35.26 -21.28 -7.32
N SER A 332 -35.64 -20.30 -8.14
CA SER A 332 -36.19 -20.51 -9.48
C SER A 332 -35.15 -20.91 -10.54
N ILE A 333 -33.85 -20.77 -10.23
CA ILE A 333 -32.77 -21.15 -11.15
C ILE A 333 -32.73 -22.67 -11.29
N GLY A 334 -33.13 -23.19 -12.48
CA GLY A 334 -33.25 -24.63 -12.71
C GLY A 334 -31.91 -25.38 -12.80
N SER A 335 -30.85 -24.74 -13.21
CA SER A 335 -29.53 -25.35 -13.32
C SER A 335 -28.79 -25.31 -11.98
N LYS A 336 -28.45 -26.47 -11.40
CA LYS A 336 -27.71 -26.57 -10.14
C LYS A 336 -26.35 -25.83 -10.18
N SER A 337 -25.65 -25.92 -11.32
CA SER A 337 -24.36 -25.21 -11.48
C SER A 337 -24.53 -23.70 -11.49
N GLU A 338 -25.53 -23.21 -12.25
CA GLU A 338 -25.82 -21.76 -12.28
C GLU A 338 -26.33 -21.27 -10.93
N GLN A 339 -27.22 -22.04 -10.26
CA GLN A 339 -27.70 -21.71 -8.92
C GLN A 339 -26.56 -21.62 -7.91
N ARG A 340 -25.59 -22.54 -7.94
CA ARG A 340 -24.42 -22.49 -7.06
C ARG A 340 -23.58 -21.22 -7.30
N ILE A 341 -23.32 -20.86 -8.57
CA ILE A 341 -22.57 -19.64 -8.92
C ILE A 341 -23.36 -18.40 -8.47
N ALA A 342 -24.66 -18.36 -8.74
CA ALA A 342 -25.53 -17.26 -8.32
C ALA A 342 -25.58 -17.11 -6.80
N THR A 343 -25.65 -18.22 -6.05
CA THR A 343 -25.61 -18.21 -4.59
C THR A 343 -24.31 -17.60 -4.07
N GLY A 344 -23.16 -18.04 -4.62
CA GLY A 344 -21.86 -17.48 -4.21
C GLY A 344 -21.73 -15.97 -4.45
N SER A 345 -22.12 -15.50 -5.65
CA SER A 345 -22.12 -14.07 -5.97
C SER A 345 -23.11 -13.27 -5.11
N PHE A 346 -24.30 -13.81 -4.88
CA PHE A 346 -25.32 -13.18 -4.04
C PHE A 346 -24.87 -13.06 -2.57
N LEU A 347 -24.30 -14.13 -2.01
CA LEU A 347 -23.77 -14.14 -0.66
C LEU A 347 -22.60 -13.16 -0.48
N GLN A 348 -21.78 -12.97 -1.49
CA GLN A 348 -20.67 -12.00 -1.47
C GLN A 348 -21.20 -10.57 -1.32
N GLY A 349 -22.28 -10.22 -2.04
CA GLY A 349 -22.93 -8.92 -1.91
C GLY A 349 -23.64 -8.74 -0.57
N LEU A 350 -24.46 -9.74 -0.18
CA LEU A 350 -25.21 -9.71 1.08
C LEU A 350 -24.32 -9.64 2.33
N GLY A 351 -23.10 -10.14 2.27
CA GLY A 351 -22.18 -10.16 3.41
C GLY A 351 -21.95 -8.78 4.04
N TRP A 352 -22.01 -7.74 3.24
CA TRP A 352 -21.86 -6.36 3.70
C TRP A 352 -23.18 -5.60 3.89
N SER A 353 -24.21 -5.93 3.08
CA SER A 353 -25.47 -5.20 3.06
C SER A 353 -26.55 -5.83 3.96
N ASN A 354 -26.67 -7.16 3.96
CA ASN A 354 -27.70 -7.89 4.69
C ASN A 354 -27.23 -9.27 5.17
N THR A 355 -26.36 -9.26 6.17
CA THR A 355 -25.75 -10.47 6.75
C THR A 355 -26.79 -11.49 7.25
N ARG A 356 -27.93 -11.06 7.77
CA ARG A 356 -29.01 -11.96 8.24
C ARG A 356 -29.57 -12.79 7.09
N LEU A 357 -29.91 -12.13 5.98
CA LEU A 357 -30.41 -12.82 4.78
C LEU A 357 -29.36 -13.78 4.22
N ALA A 358 -28.07 -13.43 4.30
CA ALA A 358 -27.00 -14.30 3.86
C ALA A 358 -27.00 -15.64 4.62
N PHE A 359 -27.20 -15.65 5.93
CA PHE A 359 -27.34 -16.89 6.70
C PHE A 359 -28.63 -17.67 6.35
N GLU A 360 -29.73 -16.98 6.09
CA GLU A 360 -30.97 -17.63 5.62
C GLU A 360 -30.77 -18.34 4.28
N VAL A 361 -30.02 -17.73 3.36
CA VAL A 361 -29.62 -18.34 2.09
C VAL A 361 -28.74 -19.57 2.33
N ILE A 362 -27.77 -19.50 3.22
CA ILE A 362 -26.87 -20.62 3.55
C ILE A 362 -27.63 -21.79 4.17
N ASP A 363 -28.67 -21.52 4.95
CA ASP A 363 -29.51 -22.58 5.56
C ASP A 363 -30.28 -23.40 4.51
N GLN A 364 -30.46 -22.91 3.29
CA GLN A 364 -31.03 -23.64 2.17
C GLN A 364 -30.01 -24.51 1.41
N VAL A 365 -28.70 -24.31 1.66
CA VAL A 365 -27.63 -25.07 0.99
C VAL A 365 -27.54 -26.48 1.55
N LYS A 366 -27.92 -27.49 0.75
CA LYS A 366 -27.97 -28.89 1.18
C LYS A 366 -26.63 -29.62 1.15
N ASP A 367 -25.70 -29.19 0.29
CA ASP A 367 -24.37 -29.79 0.21
C ASP A 367 -23.47 -29.29 1.38
N PRO A 368 -23.02 -30.21 2.27
CA PRO A 368 -22.29 -29.81 3.47
C PRO A 368 -20.93 -29.16 3.18
N ALA A 369 -20.28 -29.49 2.06
CA ALA A 369 -18.99 -28.88 1.69
C ALA A 369 -19.18 -27.44 1.24
N THR A 370 -20.13 -27.22 0.33
CA THR A 370 -20.50 -25.87 -0.15
C THR A 370 -21.05 -25.00 0.99
N ARG A 371 -21.83 -25.56 1.91
CA ARG A 371 -22.34 -24.85 3.08
C ARG A 371 -21.20 -24.36 3.96
N ARG A 372 -20.18 -25.18 4.25
CA ARG A 372 -19.02 -24.76 5.05
C ARG A 372 -18.19 -23.66 4.38
N GLU A 373 -18.01 -23.76 3.05
CA GLU A 373 -17.32 -22.72 2.27
C GLU A 373 -18.03 -21.37 2.46
N TYR A 374 -19.34 -21.32 2.26
CA TYR A 374 -20.13 -20.09 2.41
C TYR A 374 -20.19 -19.59 3.86
N LEU A 375 -20.27 -20.49 4.84
CA LEU A 375 -20.26 -20.13 6.26
C LEU A 375 -18.97 -19.40 6.64
N ALA A 376 -17.82 -19.86 6.17
CA ALA A 376 -16.54 -19.24 6.50
C ALA A 376 -16.51 -17.75 6.07
N ASP A 377 -16.95 -17.47 4.85
CA ASP A 377 -17.02 -16.09 4.33
C ASP A 377 -18.06 -15.27 5.11
N GLN A 378 -19.24 -15.81 5.39
CA GLN A 378 -20.28 -15.07 6.09
C GLN A 378 -19.97 -14.83 7.57
N MET A 379 -19.26 -15.73 8.24
CA MET A 379 -18.73 -15.48 9.59
C MET A 379 -17.74 -14.33 9.62
N TYR A 380 -16.92 -14.19 8.55
CA TYR A 380 -16.04 -13.03 8.40
C TYR A 380 -16.83 -11.71 8.30
N TYR A 381 -17.86 -11.65 7.45
CA TYR A 381 -18.71 -10.46 7.31
C TYR A 381 -19.49 -10.16 8.60
N ALA A 382 -20.09 -11.19 9.20
CA ALA A 382 -20.85 -11.06 10.44
C ALA A 382 -20.00 -10.49 11.59
N ALA A 383 -18.70 -10.82 11.61
CA ALA A 383 -17.77 -10.29 12.60
C ALA A 383 -17.68 -8.75 12.60
N TRP A 384 -17.86 -8.14 11.43
CA TRP A 384 -17.76 -6.68 11.25
C TRP A 384 -19.11 -5.97 11.21
N THR A 385 -20.12 -6.60 10.61
CA THR A 385 -21.41 -5.96 10.33
C THR A 385 -22.48 -6.25 11.38
N ALA A 386 -22.43 -7.42 12.02
CA ALA A 386 -23.49 -7.92 12.90
C ALA A 386 -22.94 -8.84 14.02
N PRO A 387 -22.14 -8.33 14.99
CA PRO A 387 -21.50 -9.16 16.03
C PRO A 387 -22.48 -9.99 16.88
N ASP A 388 -23.68 -9.47 17.16
CA ASP A 388 -24.69 -10.22 17.92
C ASP A 388 -25.25 -11.38 17.09
N LEU A 389 -25.42 -11.19 15.79
CA LEU A 389 -25.80 -12.27 14.87
C LEU A 389 -24.70 -13.34 14.78
N LEU A 390 -23.42 -12.93 14.78
CA LEU A 390 -22.31 -13.88 14.84
C LEU A 390 -22.43 -14.81 16.03
N LYS A 391 -22.69 -14.30 17.25
CA LYS A 391 -22.88 -15.13 18.45
C LYS A 391 -24.05 -16.12 18.30
N GLU A 392 -25.15 -15.66 17.73
CA GLU A 392 -26.32 -16.51 17.46
C GLU A 392 -25.95 -17.64 16.50
N GLN A 393 -25.22 -17.34 15.42
CA GLN A 393 -24.85 -18.33 14.42
C GLN A 393 -23.78 -19.31 14.93
N VAL A 394 -22.81 -18.85 15.71
CA VAL A 394 -21.79 -19.71 16.36
C VAL A 394 -22.44 -20.81 17.20
N ALA A 395 -23.54 -20.49 17.90
CA ALA A 395 -24.27 -21.48 18.72
C ALA A 395 -24.91 -22.60 17.88
N LYS A 396 -25.16 -22.38 16.59
CA LYS A 396 -25.77 -23.33 15.64
C LYS A 396 -24.76 -24.19 14.91
N LEU A 397 -23.44 -23.86 14.97
CA LEU A 397 -22.42 -24.58 14.22
C LEU A 397 -22.21 -26.01 14.74
N THR A 398 -22.07 -26.95 13.82
CA THR A 398 -21.54 -28.28 14.09
C THR A 398 -20.05 -28.19 14.48
N ASP A 399 -19.50 -29.23 15.14
CA ASP A 399 -18.08 -29.23 15.55
C ASP A 399 -17.15 -29.09 14.34
N ARG A 400 -17.49 -29.63 13.18
CA ARG A 400 -16.72 -29.48 11.96
C ARG A 400 -16.77 -28.04 11.44
N GLU A 401 -17.94 -27.42 11.42
CA GLU A 401 -18.10 -26.02 11.02
C GLU A 401 -17.36 -25.06 11.95
N LYS A 402 -17.36 -25.32 13.28
CA LYS A 402 -16.57 -24.56 14.25
C LYS A 402 -15.07 -24.54 13.91
N ILE A 403 -14.53 -25.71 13.53
CA ILE A 403 -13.12 -25.80 13.12
C ILE A 403 -12.87 -24.99 11.84
N ASP A 404 -13.69 -25.21 10.81
CA ASP A 404 -13.50 -24.62 9.48
C ASP A 404 -13.71 -23.09 9.48
N THR A 405 -14.49 -22.54 10.43
CA THR A 405 -14.77 -21.08 10.57
C THR A 405 -14.04 -20.40 11.74
N SER A 406 -13.17 -21.12 12.44
CA SER A 406 -12.58 -20.68 13.73
C SER A 406 -11.90 -19.32 13.67
N GLN A 407 -11.14 -19.05 12.62
CA GLN A 407 -10.42 -17.79 12.44
C GLN A 407 -11.38 -16.59 12.32
N GLN A 408 -12.45 -16.75 11.55
CA GLN A 408 -13.43 -15.70 11.30
C GLN A 408 -14.27 -15.41 12.55
N VAL A 409 -14.69 -16.49 13.22
CA VAL A 409 -15.44 -16.40 14.47
C VAL A 409 -14.64 -15.73 15.57
N LEU A 410 -13.38 -16.15 15.78
CA LEU A 410 -12.52 -15.56 16.82
C LEU A 410 -12.29 -14.07 16.56
N ARG A 411 -12.02 -13.68 15.32
CA ARG A 411 -11.85 -12.27 14.95
C ARG A 411 -13.07 -11.42 15.34
N GLY A 412 -14.27 -11.94 15.13
CA GLY A 412 -15.50 -11.24 15.47
C GLY A 412 -15.80 -11.22 16.98
N LEU A 413 -15.64 -12.35 17.64
CA LEU A 413 -15.92 -12.47 19.06
C LEU A 413 -14.99 -11.61 19.90
N VAL A 414 -13.70 -11.50 19.54
CA VAL A 414 -12.75 -10.67 20.29
C VAL A 414 -13.22 -9.22 20.41
N SER A 415 -13.76 -8.66 19.32
CA SER A 415 -14.22 -7.27 19.32
C SER A 415 -15.53 -7.06 20.07
N SER A 416 -16.42 -8.08 20.11
CA SER A 416 -17.75 -7.98 20.70
C SER A 416 -17.87 -8.61 22.09
N ASP A 417 -17.14 -9.71 22.35
CA ASP A 417 -17.16 -10.48 23.59
C ASP A 417 -15.87 -11.29 23.76
N PRO A 418 -14.79 -10.67 24.27
CA PRO A 418 -13.49 -11.32 24.48
C PRO A 418 -13.56 -12.62 25.27
N ALA A 419 -14.42 -12.68 26.31
CA ALA A 419 -14.58 -13.89 27.11
C ALA A 419 -15.19 -15.05 26.30
N ALA A 420 -16.13 -14.74 25.40
CA ALA A 420 -16.65 -15.76 24.47
C ALA A 420 -15.56 -16.20 23.47
N ALA A 421 -14.66 -15.30 23.03
CA ALA A 421 -13.54 -15.66 22.17
C ALA A 421 -12.55 -16.61 22.86
N GLU A 422 -12.18 -16.35 24.12
CA GLU A 422 -11.35 -17.23 24.95
C GLU A 422 -11.94 -18.63 25.06
N ASN A 423 -13.22 -18.70 25.49
CA ASN A 423 -13.94 -19.96 25.64
C ASN A 423 -14.04 -20.73 24.32
N TYR A 424 -14.32 -20.04 23.22
CA TYR A 424 -14.38 -20.64 21.89
C TYR A 424 -13.02 -21.20 21.47
N PHE A 425 -11.94 -20.45 21.63
CA PHE A 425 -10.59 -20.90 21.33
C PHE A 425 -10.20 -22.14 22.13
N LEU A 426 -10.43 -22.13 23.45
CA LEU A 426 -10.11 -23.25 24.32
C LEU A 426 -10.97 -24.49 24.07
N ALA A 427 -12.17 -24.33 23.52
CA ALA A 427 -13.04 -25.44 23.11
C ALA A 427 -12.62 -26.10 21.77
N LEU A 428 -11.78 -25.46 20.97
CA LEU A 428 -11.24 -26.07 19.75
C LEU A 428 -10.28 -27.23 20.12
N PRO A 429 -10.24 -28.32 19.32
CA PRO A 429 -9.20 -29.34 19.47
C PRO A 429 -7.80 -28.71 19.38
N GLU A 430 -6.87 -29.13 20.22
CA GLU A 430 -5.51 -28.54 20.29
C GLU A 430 -4.81 -28.55 18.92
N ALA A 431 -4.93 -29.63 18.16
CA ALA A 431 -4.37 -29.74 16.81
C ALA A 431 -4.96 -28.72 15.79
N GLN A 432 -6.05 -28.06 16.12
CA GLN A 432 -6.74 -27.06 15.29
C GLN A 432 -6.55 -25.64 15.80
N ARG A 433 -5.88 -25.44 16.94
CA ARG A 433 -5.57 -24.11 17.51
C ARG A 433 -4.36 -23.52 16.77
N SER A 434 -4.61 -22.52 15.94
CA SER A 434 -3.54 -21.86 15.18
C SER A 434 -2.84 -20.83 16.03
N SER A 435 -1.52 -20.93 16.16
CA SER A 435 -0.67 -19.93 16.82
C SER A 435 -0.83 -18.53 16.20
N HIS A 436 -0.99 -18.47 14.86
CA HIS A 436 -1.23 -17.20 14.17
C HIS A 436 -2.58 -16.57 14.55
N THR A 437 -3.65 -17.39 14.56
CA THR A 437 -4.99 -16.94 14.96
C THR A 437 -5.00 -16.49 16.43
N LEU A 438 -4.32 -17.21 17.30
CA LEU A 438 -4.18 -16.89 18.72
C LEU A 438 -3.44 -15.55 18.91
N SER A 439 -2.33 -15.36 18.24
CA SER A 439 -1.57 -14.09 18.28
C SER A 439 -2.42 -12.90 17.86
N GLN A 440 -3.17 -13.03 16.75
CA GLN A 440 -4.10 -11.99 16.29
C GLN A 440 -5.22 -11.73 17.29
N MET A 441 -5.81 -12.80 17.85
CA MET A 441 -6.88 -12.71 18.84
C MET A 441 -6.41 -11.96 20.09
N VAL A 442 -5.27 -12.35 20.65
CA VAL A 442 -4.75 -11.72 21.86
C VAL A 442 -4.28 -10.29 21.61
N GLY A 443 -3.74 -10.00 20.45
CA GLY A 443 -3.42 -8.63 20.02
C GLY A 443 -4.65 -7.72 19.99
N GLN A 444 -5.76 -8.19 19.39
CA GLN A 444 -7.02 -7.43 19.42
C GLN A 444 -7.59 -7.29 20.83
N PHE A 445 -7.47 -8.34 21.66
CA PHE A 445 -7.89 -8.29 23.05
C PHE A 445 -7.06 -7.27 23.85
N ALA A 446 -5.76 -7.15 23.58
CA ALA A 446 -4.89 -6.17 24.20
C ALA A 446 -5.28 -4.72 23.90
N ASN A 447 -5.85 -4.42 22.73
CA ASN A 447 -6.43 -3.10 22.42
C ASN A 447 -7.60 -2.73 23.34
N LEU A 448 -8.35 -3.72 23.82
CA LEU A 448 -9.52 -3.50 24.69
C LEU A 448 -9.13 -3.47 26.16
N ASP A 449 -8.35 -4.46 26.60
CA ASP A 449 -7.89 -4.62 27.99
C ASP A 449 -6.55 -5.39 28.03
N PRO A 450 -5.41 -4.70 27.95
CA PRO A 450 -4.09 -5.35 27.90
C PRO A 450 -3.78 -6.18 29.15
N LYS A 451 -4.40 -5.84 30.31
CA LYS A 451 -4.19 -6.59 31.54
C LYS A 451 -4.89 -7.94 31.51
N LYS A 452 -6.14 -7.99 31.06
CA LYS A 452 -6.86 -9.27 30.91
C LYS A 452 -6.23 -10.10 29.80
N ALA A 453 -5.81 -9.48 28.67
CA ALA A 453 -5.08 -10.17 27.61
C ALA A 453 -3.77 -10.79 28.14
N PHE A 454 -3.06 -10.11 29.05
CA PHE A 454 -1.88 -10.65 29.74
C PHE A 454 -2.23 -11.85 30.62
N ASP A 455 -3.26 -11.73 31.44
CA ASP A 455 -3.69 -12.82 32.36
C ASP A 455 -4.09 -14.07 31.53
N PHE A 456 -4.79 -13.88 30.40
CA PHE A 456 -5.10 -14.97 29.48
C PHE A 456 -3.84 -15.57 28.84
N ALA A 457 -2.92 -14.75 28.32
CA ALA A 457 -1.72 -15.24 27.63
C ALA A 457 -0.84 -16.09 28.59
N VAL A 458 -0.67 -15.68 29.83
CA VAL A 458 0.14 -16.42 30.82
C VAL A 458 -0.58 -17.64 31.41
N SER A 459 -1.92 -17.74 31.29
CA SER A 459 -2.70 -18.89 31.74
C SER A 459 -2.59 -20.12 30.82
N LEU A 460 -2.13 -19.92 29.55
CA LEU A 460 -2.00 -20.98 28.55
C LEU A 460 -0.93 -22.00 28.98
N GLN A 461 -1.27 -23.29 28.89
CA GLN A 461 -0.38 -24.38 29.30
C GLN A 461 0.57 -24.84 28.20
N ASN A 462 0.15 -24.70 26.92
CA ASN A 462 1.00 -25.06 25.79
C ASN A 462 2.04 -23.95 25.55
N PRO A 463 3.37 -24.26 25.58
CA PRO A 463 4.40 -23.24 25.42
C PRO A 463 4.37 -22.50 24.09
N GLN A 464 3.96 -23.17 23.00
CA GLN A 464 3.85 -22.56 21.67
C GLN A 464 2.66 -21.58 21.62
N GLU A 465 1.52 -21.98 22.19
CA GLU A 465 0.35 -21.10 22.34
C GLU A 465 0.69 -19.90 23.23
N GLN A 466 1.35 -20.14 24.35
CA GLN A 466 1.75 -19.07 25.28
C GLN A 466 2.69 -18.05 24.57
N THR A 467 3.69 -18.53 23.84
CA THR A 467 4.60 -17.65 23.07
C THR A 467 3.82 -16.85 22.02
N ALA A 468 2.92 -17.48 21.28
CA ALA A 468 2.11 -16.81 20.27
C ALA A 468 1.18 -15.73 20.87
N ALA A 469 0.56 -16.04 22.02
CA ALA A 469 -0.28 -15.09 22.75
C ALA A 469 0.52 -13.90 23.29
N VAL A 470 1.69 -14.15 23.88
CA VAL A 470 2.63 -13.12 24.36
C VAL A 470 3.09 -12.22 23.21
N ASN A 471 3.42 -12.78 22.05
CA ASN A 471 3.81 -12.01 20.89
C ASN A 471 2.68 -11.09 20.40
N GLY A 472 1.45 -11.60 20.30
CA GLY A 472 0.28 -10.81 19.96
C GLY A 472 0.00 -9.66 20.95
N LEU A 473 0.03 -9.98 22.25
CA LEU A 473 -0.14 -9.03 23.33
C LEU A 473 0.85 -7.87 23.24
N PHE A 474 2.14 -8.18 23.25
CA PHE A 474 3.18 -7.15 23.33
C PHE A 474 3.36 -6.38 22.02
N SER A 475 3.03 -6.97 20.87
CA SER A 475 2.99 -6.25 19.61
C SER A 475 1.97 -5.11 19.60
N THR A 476 0.84 -5.30 20.28
CA THR A 476 -0.20 -4.28 20.41
C THR A 476 0.09 -3.33 21.58
N TRP A 477 0.25 -3.88 22.76
CA TRP A 477 0.47 -3.11 23.98
C TRP A 477 1.75 -2.25 23.91
N GLY A 478 2.82 -2.77 23.31
CA GLY A 478 4.07 -2.02 23.12
C GLY A 478 3.96 -0.83 22.16
N ASN A 479 2.99 -0.84 21.25
CA ASN A 479 2.72 0.32 20.40
C ASN A 479 1.85 1.37 21.09
N ASP A 480 0.90 0.94 21.92
CA ASP A 480 -0.08 1.83 22.54
C ASP A 480 0.45 2.48 23.83
N ASP A 481 1.09 1.67 24.70
CA ASP A 481 1.69 2.10 25.97
C ASP A 481 2.95 1.28 26.26
N PRO A 482 4.09 1.67 25.67
CA PRO A 482 5.34 0.92 25.79
C PRO A 482 5.89 0.86 27.22
N GLU A 483 5.65 1.90 28.04
CA GLU A 483 6.09 1.92 29.42
C GLU A 483 5.32 0.89 30.27
N ALA A 484 3.99 0.84 30.12
CA ALA A 484 3.17 -0.18 30.79
C ALA A 484 3.48 -1.59 30.24
N ALA A 485 3.74 -1.74 28.94
CA ALA A 485 4.17 -3.00 28.34
C ALA A 485 5.51 -3.47 28.92
N ALA A 486 6.49 -2.60 29.09
CA ALA A 486 7.78 -2.91 29.72
C ALA A 486 7.60 -3.34 31.19
N ALA A 487 6.67 -2.71 31.93
CA ALA A 487 6.32 -3.12 33.29
C ALA A 487 5.61 -4.49 33.32
N GLY A 488 4.77 -4.78 32.31
CA GLY A 488 4.13 -6.08 32.14
C GLY A 488 5.14 -7.16 31.78
N TRP A 489 6.06 -6.88 30.85
CA TRP A 489 7.14 -7.78 30.45
C TRP A 489 7.97 -8.30 31.63
N LYS A 490 8.27 -7.45 32.61
CA LYS A 490 9.00 -7.87 33.84
C LYS A 490 8.31 -9.00 34.60
N LYS A 491 7.00 -9.15 34.49
CA LYS A 491 6.19 -10.18 35.15
C LYS A 491 6.14 -11.51 34.40
N LEU A 492 6.61 -11.56 33.14
CA LEU A 492 6.66 -12.80 32.40
C LEU A 492 7.64 -13.79 33.03
N PRO A 493 7.30 -15.09 33.04
CA PRO A 493 8.25 -16.15 33.43
C PRO A 493 9.45 -16.17 32.49
N ALA A 494 10.61 -16.64 33.02
CA ALA A 494 11.79 -16.84 32.18
C ALA A 494 11.49 -17.87 31.09
N GLY A 495 11.95 -17.58 29.87
CA GLY A 495 11.75 -18.46 28.71
C GLY A 495 11.80 -17.71 27.39
N GLN A 496 11.56 -18.46 26.29
CA GLN A 496 11.61 -17.92 24.93
C GLN A 496 10.61 -16.77 24.73
N GLY A 497 9.38 -16.92 25.18
CA GLY A 497 8.34 -15.87 25.06
C GLY A 497 8.72 -14.55 25.75
N ARG A 498 9.45 -14.61 26.87
CA ARG A 498 9.95 -13.41 27.55
C ARG A 498 11.02 -12.68 26.72
N LEU A 499 11.89 -13.43 26.06
CA LEU A 499 12.93 -12.84 25.19
C LEU A 499 12.33 -12.24 23.93
N GLU A 500 11.34 -12.91 23.32
CA GLU A 500 10.63 -12.37 22.14
C GLU A 500 9.83 -11.12 22.48
N ALA A 501 9.13 -11.12 23.62
CA ALA A 501 8.42 -9.94 24.13
C ALA A 501 9.36 -8.75 24.41
N LEU A 502 10.59 -9.02 24.86
CA LEU A 502 11.61 -7.98 25.05
C LEU A 502 11.93 -7.26 23.74
N ASP A 503 12.19 -8.03 22.70
CA ASP A 503 12.49 -7.46 21.35
C ASP A 503 11.31 -6.64 20.83
N ILE A 504 10.08 -7.15 21.02
CA ILE A 504 8.87 -6.48 20.58
C ILE A 504 8.67 -5.15 21.34
N VAL A 505 8.80 -5.16 22.67
CA VAL A 505 8.67 -3.94 23.50
C VAL A 505 9.75 -2.93 23.13
N ALA A 506 11.02 -3.38 23.04
CA ALA A 506 12.15 -2.52 22.67
C ALA A 506 11.93 -1.84 21.32
N SER A 507 11.58 -2.60 20.29
CA SER A 507 11.37 -2.08 18.92
C SER A 507 10.10 -1.23 18.80
N SER A 508 9.03 -1.55 19.51
CA SER A 508 7.80 -0.75 19.53
C SER A 508 8.01 0.59 20.23
N TRP A 509 8.64 0.58 21.41
CA TRP A 509 8.97 1.81 22.14
C TRP A 509 9.92 2.68 21.36
N CYS A 510 10.90 2.08 20.69
CA CYS A 510 11.87 2.82 19.88
C CYS A 510 11.25 3.58 18.71
N ARG A 511 10.11 3.14 18.18
CA ARG A 511 9.38 3.85 17.12
C ARG A 511 8.69 5.12 17.62
N SER A 512 8.26 5.15 18.86
CA SER A 512 7.56 6.30 19.46
C SER A 512 8.51 7.25 20.20
N ASP A 513 9.48 6.69 20.93
CA ASP A 513 10.46 7.45 21.71
C ASP A 513 11.78 6.64 21.84
N PRO A 514 12.74 6.84 20.91
CA PRO A 514 14.01 6.13 20.89
C PRO A 514 14.87 6.36 22.16
N GLU A 515 14.83 7.58 22.71
CA GLU A 515 15.63 7.92 23.90
C GLU A 515 15.08 7.27 25.16
N ALA A 516 13.75 7.25 25.34
CA ALA A 516 13.13 6.54 26.45
C ALA A 516 13.35 5.03 26.35
N ALA A 517 13.24 4.45 25.14
CA ALA A 517 13.54 3.05 24.88
C ALA A 517 14.98 2.69 25.24
N LYS A 518 15.93 3.57 24.88
CA LYS A 518 17.35 3.41 25.23
C LYS A 518 17.56 3.48 26.75
N ALA A 519 16.98 4.47 27.42
CA ALA A 519 17.08 4.59 28.87
C ALA A 519 16.55 3.35 29.59
N TRP A 520 15.42 2.81 29.10
CA TRP A 520 14.89 1.54 29.59
C TRP A 520 15.83 0.36 29.33
N ALA A 521 16.35 0.22 28.11
CA ALA A 521 17.30 -0.83 27.77
C ALA A 521 18.57 -0.76 28.63
N ASP A 522 19.08 0.45 28.91
CA ASP A 522 20.23 0.67 29.79
C ASP A 522 19.94 0.32 31.25
N SER A 523 18.67 0.36 31.69
CA SER A 523 18.25 -0.05 33.04
C SER A 523 18.24 -1.57 33.25
N LEU A 524 18.32 -2.35 32.16
CA LEU A 524 18.38 -3.80 32.17
C LEU A 524 19.82 -4.30 32.44
N SER A 525 20.00 -5.59 32.60
CA SER A 525 21.31 -6.20 32.86
C SER A 525 21.53 -7.45 32.00
N GLY A 526 22.79 -7.86 31.86
CA GLY A 526 23.17 -9.10 31.18
C GLY A 526 22.67 -9.19 29.73
N THR A 527 22.19 -10.37 29.34
CA THR A 527 21.70 -10.66 27.99
C THR A 527 20.44 -9.87 27.64
N GLU A 528 19.55 -9.58 28.60
CA GLU A 528 18.35 -8.77 28.37
C GLU A 528 18.71 -7.33 27.95
N ARG A 529 19.70 -6.73 28.61
CA ARG A 529 20.21 -5.39 28.24
C ARG A 529 20.80 -5.41 26.83
N ALA A 530 21.68 -6.37 26.53
CA ALA A 530 22.30 -6.44 25.22
C ALA A 530 21.27 -6.63 24.11
N ARG A 531 20.26 -7.45 24.36
CA ARG A 531 19.17 -7.73 23.40
C ARG A 531 18.28 -6.51 23.16
N ALA A 532 17.87 -5.82 24.22
CA ALA A 532 17.12 -4.58 24.10
C ALA A 532 17.92 -3.49 23.35
N LEU A 533 19.19 -3.30 23.69
CA LEU A 533 20.06 -2.36 22.98
C LEU A 533 20.24 -2.73 21.49
N ALA A 534 20.38 -4.00 21.15
CA ALA A 534 20.45 -4.44 19.76
C ALA A 534 19.21 -4.04 18.96
N SER A 535 18.02 -4.03 19.58
CA SER A 535 16.78 -3.61 18.93
C SER A 535 16.62 -2.08 18.86
N VAL A 536 17.21 -1.32 19.79
CA VAL A 536 17.02 0.14 19.90
C VAL A 536 18.08 0.93 19.12
N LEU A 537 19.35 0.51 19.17
CA LEU A 537 20.46 1.27 18.58
C LEU A 537 20.33 1.57 17.08
N PRO A 538 19.78 0.68 16.24
CA PRO A 538 19.58 0.99 14.82
C PRO A 538 18.68 2.21 14.55
N ALA A 539 17.64 2.41 15.35
CA ALA A 539 16.75 3.56 15.16
C ALA A 539 17.41 4.87 15.64
N LEU A 540 18.17 4.81 16.74
CA LEU A 540 18.94 5.96 17.24
C LEU A 540 20.03 6.41 16.27
N ALA A 541 20.47 5.55 15.35
CA ALA A 541 21.47 5.92 14.36
C ALA A 541 20.99 6.97 13.34
N ARG A 542 19.68 7.23 13.25
CA ARG A 542 19.14 8.31 12.41
C ARG A 542 19.55 9.70 12.92
N ASP A 543 19.51 9.86 14.25
CA ASP A 543 19.80 11.16 14.89
C ASP A 543 21.22 11.22 15.47
N HIS A 544 21.71 10.08 15.97
CA HIS A 544 22.99 9.96 16.68
C HIS A 544 23.86 8.79 16.16
N PRO A 545 24.22 8.74 14.86
CA PRO A 545 24.87 7.58 14.25
C PRO A 545 26.19 7.20 14.90
N ALA A 546 27.03 8.17 15.28
CA ALA A 546 28.31 7.91 15.89
C ALA A 546 28.22 7.27 17.29
N ALA A 547 27.25 7.70 18.09
CA ALA A 547 27.02 7.16 19.43
C ALA A 547 26.42 5.75 19.38
N ALA A 548 25.40 5.56 18.53
CA ALA A 548 24.74 4.27 18.35
C ALA A 548 25.68 3.21 17.78
N SER A 549 26.46 3.57 16.76
CA SER A 549 27.41 2.67 16.10
C SER A 549 28.55 2.25 17.03
N SER A 550 29.06 3.16 17.87
CA SER A 550 30.09 2.84 18.86
C SER A 550 29.58 1.83 19.90
N GLN A 551 28.34 2.00 20.41
CA GLN A 551 27.76 1.08 21.38
C GLN A 551 27.47 -0.30 20.76
N LEU A 552 26.95 -0.33 19.52
CA LEU A 552 26.69 -1.58 18.83
C LEU A 552 27.99 -2.34 18.50
N ALA A 553 29.03 -1.63 18.08
CA ALA A 553 30.35 -2.22 17.83
C ALA A 553 30.93 -2.88 19.09
N ALA A 554 30.75 -2.25 20.27
CA ALA A 554 31.17 -2.82 21.55
C ALA A 554 30.41 -4.13 21.89
N LEU A 555 29.10 -4.19 21.61
CA LEU A 555 28.31 -5.41 21.77
C LEU A 555 28.74 -6.51 20.80
N ILE A 556 29.05 -6.16 19.55
CA ILE A 556 29.52 -7.10 18.53
C ILE A 556 30.91 -7.65 18.86
N ALA A 557 31.78 -6.81 19.44
CA ALA A 557 33.14 -7.25 19.84
C ALA A 557 33.16 -8.25 21.02
N ALA A 558 32.12 -8.18 21.89
CA ALA A 558 31.96 -9.07 23.04
C ALA A 558 30.52 -9.57 23.16
N PRO A 559 30.03 -10.39 22.20
CA PRO A 559 28.64 -10.78 22.13
C PRO A 559 28.26 -11.72 23.29
N PRO A 560 27.09 -11.48 23.96
CA PRO A 560 26.53 -12.50 24.85
C PRO A 560 26.16 -13.77 24.08
N ASP A 561 26.13 -14.91 24.78
CA ASP A 561 25.79 -16.19 24.19
C ASP A 561 24.48 -16.16 23.40
N GLY A 562 24.50 -16.70 22.20
CA GLY A 562 23.35 -16.79 21.31
C GLY A 562 22.93 -15.48 20.61
N MET A 563 23.62 -14.35 20.83
CA MET A 563 23.25 -13.03 20.28
C MET A 563 23.79 -12.73 18.86
N GLY A 564 24.62 -13.58 18.30
CA GLY A 564 25.33 -13.28 17.05
C GLY A 564 24.42 -12.88 15.89
N LYS A 565 23.30 -13.59 15.69
CA LYS A 565 22.32 -13.27 14.62
C LYS A 565 21.60 -11.94 14.87
N ASN A 566 21.18 -11.66 16.09
CA ASN A 566 20.51 -10.42 16.45
C ASN A 566 21.45 -9.23 16.21
N LEU A 567 22.69 -9.33 16.66
CA LEU A 567 23.69 -8.27 16.48
C LEU A 567 24.06 -8.05 15.00
N ALA A 568 24.06 -9.12 14.18
CA ALA A 568 24.26 -8.99 12.74
C ALA A 568 23.08 -8.26 12.07
N SER A 569 21.84 -8.59 12.43
CA SER A 569 20.65 -7.85 11.96
C SER A 569 20.73 -6.38 12.34
N SER A 570 21.02 -6.09 13.62
CA SER A 570 21.15 -4.71 14.12
C SER A 570 22.27 -3.93 13.42
N ALA A 571 23.40 -4.61 13.10
CA ALA A 571 24.48 -3.99 12.33
C ALA A 571 24.03 -3.61 10.92
N GLY A 572 23.25 -4.47 10.26
CA GLY A 572 22.67 -4.18 8.94
C GLY A 572 21.66 -3.02 8.99
N GLU A 573 20.73 -3.05 9.94
CA GLU A 573 19.72 -1.98 10.08
C GLU A 573 20.38 -0.63 10.38
N LEU A 574 21.34 -0.58 11.31
CA LEU A 574 22.08 0.63 11.64
C LEU A 574 22.83 1.15 10.41
N ALA A 575 23.63 0.28 9.76
CA ALA A 575 24.42 0.63 8.59
C ALA A 575 23.52 1.14 7.43
N GLY A 576 22.38 0.47 7.19
CA GLY A 576 21.43 0.86 6.16
C GLY A 576 20.77 2.20 6.42
N HIS A 577 20.33 2.46 7.66
CA HIS A 577 19.76 3.77 8.03
C HIS A 577 20.82 4.89 7.88
N TRP A 578 22.02 4.68 8.38
CA TRP A 578 23.09 5.68 8.28
C TRP A 578 23.55 5.90 6.84
N ALA A 579 23.62 4.85 6.03
CA ALA A 579 24.03 4.96 4.62
C ALA A 579 23.02 5.73 3.75
N GLY A 580 21.78 5.91 4.19
CA GLY A 580 20.81 6.78 3.55
C GLY A 580 21.25 8.25 3.54
N ASP A 581 21.97 8.68 4.60
CA ASP A 581 22.42 10.06 4.77
C ASP A 581 23.92 10.21 4.49
N ASP A 582 24.76 9.31 5.01
CA ASP A 582 26.23 9.31 4.84
C ASP A 582 26.77 7.88 4.59
N PRO A 583 26.74 7.42 3.34
CA PRO A 583 27.21 6.07 3.00
C PRO A 583 28.72 5.89 3.22
N ALA A 584 29.51 6.97 3.14
CA ALA A 584 30.94 6.89 3.35
C ALA A 584 31.27 6.63 4.83
N ALA A 585 30.63 7.34 5.75
CA ALA A 585 30.79 7.10 7.19
C ALA A 585 30.23 5.74 7.61
N ALA A 586 29.06 5.34 7.10
CA ALA A 586 28.45 4.05 7.38
C ALA A 586 29.35 2.88 6.91
N SER A 587 29.90 2.99 5.70
CA SER A 587 30.80 1.97 5.15
C SER A 587 32.12 1.86 5.93
N ALA A 588 32.69 3.01 6.31
CA ALA A 588 33.89 3.07 7.14
C ALA A 588 33.67 2.38 8.50
N TRP A 589 32.52 2.67 9.15
CA TRP A 589 32.16 2.00 10.41
C TRP A 589 31.95 0.49 10.23
N ALA A 590 31.15 0.07 9.25
CA ALA A 590 30.89 -1.34 9.02
C ALA A 590 32.19 -2.13 8.76
N ALA A 591 33.17 -1.52 8.06
CA ALA A 591 34.47 -2.12 7.83
C ALA A 591 35.32 -2.29 9.11
N THR A 592 35.06 -1.53 10.20
CA THR A 592 35.75 -1.69 11.49
C THR A 592 35.20 -2.83 12.34
N LEU A 593 34.06 -3.41 12.00
CA LEU A 593 33.50 -4.52 12.75
C LEU A 593 34.36 -5.77 12.61
N PRO A 594 34.37 -6.64 13.62
CA PRO A 594 35.08 -7.95 13.52
C PRO A 594 34.62 -8.75 12.28
N ASP A 595 35.54 -9.51 11.70
CA ASP A 595 35.20 -10.40 10.59
C ASP A 595 34.10 -11.38 10.97
N GLY A 596 33.11 -11.50 10.10
CA GLY A 596 31.95 -12.36 10.30
C GLY A 596 30.62 -11.70 9.94
N GLN A 597 29.54 -12.35 10.35
CA GLN A 597 28.17 -12.04 9.89
C GLN A 597 27.77 -10.56 10.11
N SER A 598 28.16 -9.94 11.22
CA SER A 598 27.80 -8.53 11.51
C SER A 598 28.46 -7.56 10.50
N ARG A 599 29.72 -7.79 10.15
CA ARG A 599 30.41 -6.98 9.13
C ARG A 599 29.79 -7.21 7.74
N ASP A 600 29.57 -8.48 7.38
CA ASP A 600 29.01 -8.86 6.08
C ASP A 600 27.63 -8.22 5.88
N THR A 601 26.75 -8.34 6.88
CA THR A 601 25.41 -7.77 6.85
C THR A 601 25.44 -6.23 6.86
N GLY A 602 26.35 -5.62 7.62
CA GLY A 602 26.53 -4.17 7.65
C GLY A 602 26.94 -3.61 6.29
N LEU A 603 27.96 -4.19 5.65
CA LEU A 603 28.44 -3.76 4.34
C LEU A 603 27.41 -4.03 3.23
N ALA A 604 26.69 -5.14 3.30
CA ALA A 604 25.58 -5.44 2.38
C ALA A 604 24.46 -4.39 2.50
N ALA A 605 24.10 -3.98 3.71
CA ALA A 605 23.07 -2.96 3.94
C ALA A 605 23.50 -1.57 3.44
N VAL A 606 24.77 -1.19 3.61
CA VAL A 606 25.33 0.02 3.00
C VAL A 606 25.20 -0.03 1.49
N SER A 607 25.61 -1.14 0.85
CA SER A 607 25.49 -1.31 -0.60
C SER A 607 24.06 -1.23 -1.06
N ALA A 608 23.13 -1.88 -0.36
CA ALA A 608 21.69 -1.85 -0.66
C ALA A 608 21.13 -0.43 -0.61
N ALA A 609 21.44 0.33 0.44
CA ALA A 609 20.97 1.70 0.59
C ALA A 609 21.61 2.66 -0.43
N TRP A 610 22.92 2.57 -0.60
CA TRP A 610 23.68 3.47 -1.47
C TRP A 610 23.36 3.25 -2.96
N SER A 611 23.24 2.00 -3.41
CA SER A 611 22.97 1.67 -4.81
C SER A 611 21.62 2.20 -5.31
N GLN A 612 20.65 2.43 -4.43
CA GLN A 612 19.33 2.96 -4.81
C GLN A 612 19.38 4.38 -5.38
N TYR A 613 20.38 5.18 -5.01
CA TYR A 613 20.50 6.56 -5.49
C TYR A 613 21.81 6.84 -6.23
N ASP A 614 22.89 6.05 -6.01
CA ASP A 614 24.14 6.19 -6.73
C ASP A 614 24.86 4.83 -6.89
N ALA A 615 24.40 4.04 -7.85
CA ALA A 615 24.99 2.74 -8.16
C ALA A 615 26.43 2.85 -8.66
N ILE A 616 26.81 3.99 -9.29
CA ILE A 616 28.18 4.20 -9.80
C ILE A 616 29.13 4.42 -8.65
N ALA A 617 28.81 5.28 -7.69
CA ALA A 617 29.62 5.49 -6.51
C ALA A 617 29.71 4.22 -5.66
N THR A 618 28.59 3.48 -5.52
CA THR A 618 28.58 2.17 -4.84
C THR A 618 29.54 1.19 -5.50
N ALA A 619 29.52 1.06 -6.82
CA ALA A 619 30.43 0.21 -7.57
C ALA A 619 31.91 0.63 -7.36
N GLY A 620 32.18 1.94 -7.39
CA GLY A 620 33.49 2.48 -7.10
C GLY A 620 34.01 2.10 -5.69
N TRP A 621 33.15 2.24 -4.69
CA TRP A 621 33.47 1.83 -3.32
C TRP A 621 33.70 0.31 -3.20
N LEU A 622 32.83 -0.53 -3.77
CA LEU A 622 32.99 -1.99 -3.76
C LEU A 622 34.32 -2.43 -4.38
N GLY A 623 34.80 -1.69 -5.39
CA GLY A 623 36.12 -1.92 -5.99
C GLY A 623 37.28 -1.68 -5.03
N THR A 624 37.10 -0.94 -3.94
CA THR A 624 38.13 -0.70 -2.90
C THR A 624 38.17 -1.77 -1.81
N LEU A 625 37.11 -2.60 -1.70
CA LEU A 625 37.05 -3.64 -0.67
C LEU A 625 37.94 -4.83 -1.04
N PRO A 626 38.64 -5.44 -0.05
CA PRO A 626 39.39 -6.65 -0.28
C PRO A 626 38.46 -7.82 -0.63
N ALA A 627 38.93 -8.73 -1.50
CA ALA A 627 38.17 -9.93 -1.83
C ALA A 627 37.88 -10.77 -0.56
N GLY A 628 36.70 -11.35 -0.47
CA GLY A 628 36.25 -12.16 0.66
C GLY A 628 34.76 -12.02 0.93
N SER A 629 34.27 -12.74 1.97
CA SER A 629 32.81 -12.81 2.29
C SER A 629 32.13 -11.46 2.43
N SER A 630 32.82 -10.51 3.06
CA SER A 630 32.24 -9.15 3.28
C SER A 630 32.04 -8.38 1.98
N ARG A 631 33.02 -8.47 1.04
CA ARG A 631 32.86 -7.86 -0.29
C ARG A 631 31.78 -8.60 -1.10
N ASP A 632 31.77 -9.91 -1.06
CA ASP A 632 30.80 -10.75 -1.77
C ASP A 632 29.37 -10.42 -1.30
N ALA A 633 29.16 -10.33 0.02
CA ALA A 633 27.88 -9.92 0.60
C ALA A 633 27.44 -8.51 0.16
N ALA A 634 28.39 -7.57 0.05
CA ALA A 634 28.12 -6.21 -0.40
C ALA A 634 27.88 -6.09 -1.92
N ILE A 635 28.40 -7.00 -2.74
CA ILE A 635 28.16 -7.05 -4.19
C ILE A 635 26.70 -7.44 -4.51
N GLN A 636 26.12 -8.40 -3.78
CA GLN A 636 24.81 -8.96 -4.08
C GLN A 636 23.70 -7.90 -4.19
N PRO A 637 23.56 -6.90 -3.28
CA PRO A 637 22.57 -5.85 -3.40
C PRO A 637 22.76 -4.96 -4.63
N LEU A 638 23.99 -4.60 -4.98
CA LEU A 638 24.29 -3.84 -6.19
C LEU A 638 23.87 -4.62 -7.44
N VAL A 639 24.25 -5.90 -7.56
CA VAL A 639 23.86 -6.76 -8.68
C VAL A 639 22.36 -6.85 -8.80
N SER A 640 21.66 -7.07 -7.68
CA SER A 640 20.19 -7.13 -7.66
C SER A 640 19.56 -5.81 -8.12
N HIS A 641 20.11 -4.67 -7.73
CA HIS A 641 19.59 -3.35 -8.10
C HIS A 641 19.81 -3.02 -9.58
N VAL A 642 20.99 -3.32 -10.15
CA VAL A 642 21.33 -2.92 -11.52
C VAL A 642 20.91 -3.96 -12.58
N ARG A 643 20.55 -5.17 -12.17
CA ARG A 643 20.25 -6.32 -13.04
C ARG A 643 19.23 -6.03 -14.12
N ASP A 644 18.18 -5.29 -13.81
CA ASP A 644 17.03 -5.08 -14.70
C ASP A 644 17.28 -3.99 -15.76
N PHE A 645 18.19 -3.04 -15.49
CA PHE A 645 18.45 -1.91 -16.40
C PHE A 645 19.88 -1.91 -16.98
N ASP A 646 20.85 -2.54 -16.33
CA ASP A 646 22.21 -2.74 -16.84
C ASP A 646 22.73 -4.15 -16.50
N PRO A 647 22.18 -5.19 -17.15
CA PRO A 647 22.56 -6.57 -16.89
C PRO A 647 24.02 -6.89 -17.21
N GLY A 648 24.68 -6.09 -18.07
CA GLY A 648 26.10 -6.24 -18.38
C GLY A 648 26.99 -5.88 -17.19
N THR A 649 26.72 -4.75 -16.54
CA THR A 649 27.40 -4.35 -15.30
C THR A 649 27.06 -5.32 -14.17
N ALA A 650 25.78 -5.72 -14.02
CA ALA A 650 25.38 -6.74 -13.05
C ALA A 650 26.16 -8.07 -13.21
N PHE A 651 26.28 -8.54 -14.45
CA PHE A 651 27.03 -9.75 -14.76
C PHE A 651 28.51 -9.64 -14.38
N SER A 652 29.14 -8.51 -14.69
CA SER A 652 30.55 -8.26 -14.38
C SER A 652 30.82 -8.28 -12.88
N TRP A 653 29.94 -7.66 -12.08
CA TRP A 653 30.04 -7.69 -10.62
C TRP A 653 29.73 -9.07 -10.05
N ALA A 654 28.71 -9.76 -10.54
CA ALA A 654 28.38 -11.12 -10.13
C ALA A 654 29.56 -12.09 -10.39
N ALA A 655 30.24 -11.95 -11.54
CA ALA A 655 31.41 -12.74 -11.88
C ALA A 655 32.65 -12.52 -10.94
N SER A 656 32.68 -11.36 -10.25
CA SER A 656 33.75 -10.99 -9.32
C SER A 656 33.56 -11.53 -7.89
N ILE A 657 32.43 -12.19 -7.59
CA ILE A 657 32.16 -12.83 -6.30
C ILE A 657 33.11 -13.99 -6.08
N SER A 658 33.72 -14.08 -4.91
CA SER A 658 34.71 -15.09 -4.59
C SER A 658 34.08 -16.45 -4.28
N ASP A 659 32.95 -16.49 -3.56
CA ASP A 659 32.22 -17.72 -3.28
C ASP A 659 31.58 -18.29 -4.55
N GLU A 660 31.86 -19.59 -4.83
CA GLU A 660 31.39 -20.25 -6.06
C GLU A 660 29.86 -20.33 -6.13
N ASN A 661 29.18 -20.63 -5.01
CA ASN A 661 27.76 -20.84 -5.00
C ASN A 661 27.03 -19.50 -5.18
N ASP A 662 27.46 -18.46 -4.47
CA ASP A 662 26.88 -17.13 -4.57
C ASP A 662 27.14 -16.53 -5.97
N ARG A 663 28.35 -16.68 -6.50
CA ARG A 663 28.69 -16.28 -7.86
C ARG A 663 27.79 -16.93 -8.89
N LEU A 664 27.65 -18.27 -8.84
CA LEU A 664 26.80 -19.00 -9.78
C LEU A 664 25.32 -18.64 -9.66
N ASN A 665 24.84 -18.37 -8.45
CA ASN A 665 23.47 -17.95 -8.21
C ASN A 665 23.19 -16.58 -8.83
N GLU A 666 24.05 -15.59 -8.56
CA GLU A 666 23.89 -14.23 -9.09
C GLU A 666 24.06 -14.16 -10.61
N LEU A 667 25.02 -14.91 -11.16
CA LEU A 667 25.18 -15.03 -12.61
C LEU A 667 23.97 -15.68 -13.27
N ARG A 668 23.38 -16.72 -12.67
CA ARG A 668 22.17 -17.37 -13.20
C ARG A 668 21.01 -16.41 -13.25
N GLN A 669 20.72 -15.71 -12.17
CA GLN A 669 19.63 -14.75 -12.10
C GLN A 669 19.83 -13.60 -13.11
N THR A 670 21.06 -13.12 -13.23
CA THR A 670 21.41 -12.04 -14.17
C THR A 670 21.23 -12.50 -15.63
N LEU A 671 21.68 -13.69 -15.98
CA LEU A 671 21.51 -14.24 -17.32
C LEU A 671 20.04 -14.51 -17.68
N GLN A 672 19.23 -14.97 -16.73
CA GLN A 672 17.79 -15.14 -16.92
C GLN A 672 17.08 -13.83 -17.26
N THR A 673 17.40 -12.74 -16.54
CA THR A 673 16.88 -11.40 -16.85
C THR A 673 17.40 -10.90 -18.20
N TRP A 674 18.69 -10.99 -18.42
CA TRP A 674 19.35 -10.50 -19.64
C TRP A 674 18.90 -11.21 -20.91
N ARG A 675 18.64 -12.54 -20.83
CA ARG A 675 18.07 -13.31 -21.95
C ARG A 675 16.79 -12.71 -22.50
N GLY A 676 15.98 -12.13 -21.65
CA GLY A 676 14.71 -11.50 -22.04
C GLY A 676 14.87 -10.18 -22.83
N SER A 677 15.98 -9.46 -22.61
CA SER A 677 16.26 -8.17 -23.23
C SER A 677 17.28 -8.26 -24.39
N ASP A 678 18.40 -8.98 -24.20
CA ASP A 678 19.45 -9.16 -25.22
C ASP A 678 20.19 -10.50 -25.04
N LEU A 679 19.65 -11.53 -25.67
CA LEU A 679 20.22 -12.89 -25.64
C LEU A 679 21.64 -12.96 -26.25
N GLN A 680 21.94 -12.12 -27.27
CA GLN A 680 23.26 -12.17 -27.92
C GLN A 680 24.34 -11.58 -27.03
N ALA A 681 24.05 -10.44 -26.38
CA ALA A 681 24.96 -9.84 -25.41
C ALA A 681 25.19 -10.75 -24.20
N ALA A 682 24.12 -11.38 -23.67
CA ALA A 682 24.24 -12.34 -22.57
C ALA A 682 25.14 -13.53 -22.91
N ARG A 683 25.02 -14.10 -24.12
CA ARG A 683 25.88 -15.17 -24.60
C ARG A 683 27.34 -14.72 -24.79
N ALA A 684 27.54 -13.52 -25.33
CA ALA A 684 28.89 -12.97 -25.51
C ALA A 684 29.59 -12.77 -24.17
N ALA A 685 28.89 -12.20 -23.18
CA ALA A 685 29.42 -12.01 -21.82
C ALA A 685 29.75 -13.34 -21.14
N LEU A 686 28.86 -14.34 -21.20
CA LEU A 686 29.12 -15.67 -20.65
C LEU A 686 30.35 -16.35 -21.26
N ASN A 687 30.56 -16.17 -22.57
CA ASN A 687 31.71 -16.74 -23.25
C ASN A 687 33.05 -16.05 -22.92
N ALA A 688 32.97 -14.71 -22.70
CA ALA A 688 34.13 -13.89 -22.36
C ALA A 688 34.55 -13.98 -20.88
N ALA A 689 33.64 -14.39 -19.98
CA ALA A 689 33.90 -14.44 -18.55
C ALA A 689 34.95 -15.48 -18.16
N GLU A 690 35.78 -15.20 -17.15
CA GLU A 690 36.77 -16.11 -16.55
C GLU A 690 36.06 -17.15 -15.66
N LEU A 691 35.35 -18.09 -16.29
CA LEU A 691 34.63 -19.18 -15.64
C LEU A 691 35.23 -20.54 -16.03
N THR A 692 35.09 -21.48 -15.13
CA THR A 692 35.47 -22.87 -15.44
C THR A 692 34.55 -23.44 -16.55
N ALA A 693 35.03 -24.45 -17.25
CA ALA A 693 34.22 -25.13 -18.27
C ALA A 693 32.90 -25.71 -17.69
N LYS A 694 32.94 -26.17 -16.43
CA LYS A 694 31.77 -26.71 -15.72
C LYS A 694 30.75 -25.59 -15.42
N GLU A 695 31.17 -24.44 -14.89
CA GLU A 695 30.34 -23.29 -14.62
C GLU A 695 29.70 -22.74 -15.90
N ARG A 696 30.51 -22.51 -16.94
CA ARG A 696 30.03 -22.02 -18.24
C ARG A 696 28.99 -22.94 -18.86
N LYS A 697 29.21 -24.29 -18.77
CA LYS A 697 28.23 -25.27 -19.25
C LYS A 697 26.91 -25.22 -18.43
N SER A 698 27.04 -25.04 -17.11
CA SER A 698 25.86 -24.94 -16.22
C SER A 698 25.02 -23.69 -16.54
N LEU A 699 25.69 -22.53 -16.65
CA LEU A 699 25.05 -21.24 -16.92
C LEU A 699 24.54 -21.13 -18.38
N GLY A 700 25.17 -21.82 -19.33
CA GLY A 700 24.75 -21.85 -20.74
C GLY A 700 23.34 -22.40 -20.94
N LYS A 701 22.88 -23.27 -20.04
CA LYS A 701 21.49 -23.79 -20.06
C LYS A 701 20.43 -22.72 -19.79
N GLU A 702 20.80 -21.67 -19.08
CA GLU A 702 19.87 -20.56 -18.81
C GLU A 702 19.62 -19.71 -20.06
N LEU A 703 20.45 -19.85 -21.09
CA LEU A 703 20.35 -19.11 -22.36
C LEU A 703 19.83 -19.98 -23.52
N GLU A 704 19.47 -21.24 -23.24
CA GLU A 704 18.75 -22.12 -24.16
C GLU A 704 17.23 -21.88 -24.06
#